data_b5f9d365d727140dbdc991506953f4c5
#
_entry.id   b5f9d365d727140dbdc991506953f4c5
#
_cell.length_a   1.000
_cell.length_b   1.000
_cell.length_c   1.000
_cell.angle_alpha   90.00
_cell.angle_beta   90.00
_cell.angle_gamma   90.00
#
_symmetry.space_group_name_H-M   'P 1'
#
loop_
_entity.id
_entity.type
_entity.pdbx_description
1 polymer ?
#
loop_
_entity_poly.entity_id
_entity_poly.type
_entity_poly.pdbx_seq_one_letter_code
_entity_poly.pdbx_strand_id
1 'polypeptide(L)'
;MKFIRWINLSLVLLFLSACGNGGLLPGGTQTSSLPTAKTTVIHAPEAEPVLRAFLDGLLVEDYPGMYALLSQASRTAISQEDFAKRYTDALNTMSLNKMEYNILSTLTDPQTTQAAFHVVYHTYLFGDIARDFNASLVLENGDWKIEWEDGLILPELAGGKKLVATHIPPARGDIYDRNGTAIVTQTDAAALGLVSGEVSEDNARALYNALFKLTGTRPEIIQATYEGYPAGLYVPVGEASAEAVRKSGVGNFSGVRITPYTSRFYEPEVAPHAIGYTLYISPEQVNTYKRLGYNGTERVGVEGIEKWGENYLHGRDAASLYVEGAPDNVIAQLPSQPADSITLTIDQDLQEQAQAAMDGLPGAIVVMEVDTGRILAIVSSPSYDPNLYDQENFNMQWSLEAMLNNPAQPTFNRATQGQYPLGSVFKIITMAAALDSGVFTPLSSIDCTYDYTEIPGTVLYDWTWQHCQDEKAANGTDTCNGVNSQPSGKLTLPQGLMRSCDPWFYHIGYTLYNQEDGKYRNAVSDMARAFGLGKASGIEQVAEAEGAIPDPTDGLNATSIAIGQGNVLVTPLQVASFIAAVANGGTLYRPQLVEKIQPVSGEAISVFEPQVNGTLPVKPADLKVIQEAMREVATNRRGTAYYTLGNFAIPVAAKTGTAESGAVEPHAWFAGYSLYDSPDKPDIAVAVLVDNKGEGATWAAPIFRRVMEIYFFGYPQTGYPWESGFGIVNPEYGLPVTPTPEP
;
A
#
# COMPACT_ATOMS: atom_id res chain seq x y z
N MET A 1 40.75 -10.44 27.75
CA MET A 1 42.09 -9.91 27.98
C MET A 1 41.92 -8.40 28.00
N LYS A 2 41.90 -7.77 29.22
CA LYS A 2 43.05 -7.11 29.88
C LYS A 2 43.64 -6.03 28.96
N PHE A 3 43.81 -4.74 29.29
CA PHE A 3 44.10 -4.03 30.53
C PHE A 3 44.06 -2.52 30.20
N ILE A 4 43.63 -1.69 31.04
CA ILE A 4 44.17 -0.85 32.15
C ILE A 4 44.29 0.62 31.70
N ARG A 5 43.53 1.56 32.36
CA ARG A 5 43.87 2.47 33.48
C ARG A 5 44.99 3.50 33.16
N TRP A 6 44.85 4.82 33.44
CA TRP A 6 45.02 5.57 34.70
C TRP A 6 44.88 7.07 34.39
N ILE A 7 44.07 7.91 35.02
CA ILE A 7 44.22 8.66 36.29
C ILE A 7 45.41 9.65 36.29
N ASN A 8 45.06 10.95 36.48
CA ASN A 8 45.66 11.90 37.45
C ASN A 8 45.00 13.27 37.24
N LEU A 9 44.32 13.85 38.11
CA LEU A 9 44.41 14.28 39.52
C LEU A 9 45.42 15.40 39.77
N SER A 10 44.87 16.50 40.30
CA SER A 10 45.42 17.50 41.23
C SER A 10 46.26 18.65 40.69
N LEU A 11 45.89 19.89 40.94
CA LEU A 11 46.41 20.60 42.11
C LEU A 11 45.69 21.91 42.40
N VAL A 12 45.25 22.06 43.64
CA VAL A 12 44.80 23.25 44.35
C VAL A 12 46.02 24.05 44.79
N LEU A 13 45.97 25.37 44.74
CA LEU A 13 46.73 26.19 45.72
C LEU A 13 46.00 27.53 45.95
N LEU A 14 45.63 27.67 47.20
CA LEU A 14 45.23 28.86 47.94
C LEU A 14 46.40 29.87 48.03
N PHE A 15 46.12 31.15 48.10
CA PHE A 15 46.81 32.10 48.94
C PHE A 15 45.86 33.09 49.58
N LEU A 16 45.92 33.09 50.90
CA LEU A 16 45.28 33.97 51.87
C LEU A 16 46.21 35.09 52.28
N SER A 17 45.59 36.17 52.79
CA SER A 17 46.08 37.15 53.80
C SER A 17 46.92 38.32 53.27
N ALA A 18 46.78 39.52 53.77
CA ALA A 18 46.67 39.87 55.19
C ALA A 18 46.15 41.32 55.36
N CYS A 19 45.61 41.53 56.52
CA CYS A 19 45.17 42.77 57.12
C CYS A 19 46.32 43.76 57.43
N GLY A 20 45.96 45.06 57.51
CA GLY A 20 46.84 46.04 58.09
C GLY A 20 46.01 47.27 58.57
N ASN A 21 45.92 47.38 59.87
CA ASN A 21 45.18 48.40 60.65
C ASN A 21 45.97 49.72 60.83
N GLY A 22 45.24 50.78 61.19
CA GLY A 22 45.67 51.94 61.96
C GLY A 22 45.47 53.27 61.27
N GLY A 23 44.84 54.26 61.80
CA GLY A 23 44.56 54.84 63.02
C GLY A 23 44.09 56.26 62.92
N LEU A 24 43.10 56.63 63.64
CA LEU A 24 42.77 57.84 64.39
C LEU A 24 42.95 59.28 63.82
N LEU A 25 41.80 59.94 63.47
CA LEU A 25 41.12 61.16 63.98
C LEU A 25 41.97 62.50 64.06
N PRO A 26 41.30 63.73 64.24
CA PRO A 26 39.96 64.22 63.84
C PRO A 26 40.02 65.63 63.20
N GLY A 27 38.89 66.07 62.62
CA GLY A 27 38.73 67.50 62.21
C GLY A 27 37.43 67.73 61.55
N GLY A 28 36.48 68.33 62.31
CA GLY A 28 35.16 68.60 61.77
C GLY A 28 35.13 69.84 60.86
N THR A 29 34.34 69.72 59.82
CA THR A 29 33.74 70.90 59.14
C THR A 29 32.34 70.55 58.69
N GLN A 30 31.41 71.50 58.93
CA GLN A 30 29.99 71.44 58.60
C GLN A 30 29.78 71.21 57.09
N THR A 31 29.05 70.22 56.79
CA THR A 31 28.52 70.07 55.39
C THR A 31 27.14 70.61 55.31
N SER A 32 26.94 71.62 54.47
CA SER A 32 25.66 72.04 53.99
C SER A 32 25.01 70.90 53.18
N SER A 33 23.80 70.45 53.57
CA SER A 33 23.02 69.47 52.86
C SER A 33 22.55 70.08 51.53
N LEU A 34 23.10 69.57 50.42
CA LEU A 34 22.50 69.76 49.11
C LEU A 34 21.18 68.93 49.07
N PRO A 35 20.12 69.44 48.40
CA PRO A 35 18.87 68.67 48.33
C PRO A 35 19.12 67.39 47.51
N THR A 36 18.76 66.26 48.08
CA THR A 36 18.74 64.97 47.41
C THR A 36 17.80 65.04 46.21
N ALA A 37 18.38 64.93 45.00
CA ALA A 37 17.55 64.80 43.81
C ALA A 37 16.73 63.49 43.99
N LYS A 38 15.42 63.61 44.04
CA LYS A 38 14.52 62.47 43.90
C LYS A 38 14.64 61.95 42.46
N THR A 39 15.51 60.99 42.24
CA THR A 39 15.52 60.21 41.02
C THR A 39 14.23 59.40 41.03
N THR A 40 13.23 59.78 40.29
CA THR A 40 12.12 58.92 39.96
C THR A 40 12.67 57.82 39.07
N VAL A 41 12.93 56.65 39.62
CA VAL A 41 13.26 55.47 38.85
C VAL A 41 11.98 55.08 38.11
N ILE A 42 11.89 55.45 36.86
CA ILE A 42 10.85 54.92 35.99
C ILE A 42 11.28 53.47 35.70
N HIS A 43 10.64 52.51 36.35
CA HIS A 43 10.78 51.13 35.99
C HIS A 43 10.08 50.92 34.63
N ALA A 44 10.84 50.78 33.59
CA ALA A 44 10.30 50.25 32.36
C ALA A 44 9.82 48.79 32.59
N PRO A 45 8.70 48.36 32.00
CA PRO A 45 8.28 46.97 32.09
C PRO A 45 9.35 46.04 31.62
N GLU A 46 9.35 44.76 32.02
CA GLU A 46 10.26 43.76 31.50
C GLU A 46 9.96 43.51 30.02
N ALA A 47 11.01 43.47 29.18
CA ALA A 47 10.88 43.30 27.73
C ALA A 47 10.91 41.81 27.32
N GLU A 48 11.47 40.94 28.14
CA GLU A 48 11.59 39.49 27.86
C GLU A 48 10.24 38.82 27.55
N PRO A 49 9.12 39.11 28.22
CA PRO A 49 7.82 38.50 27.91
C PRO A 49 7.35 38.76 26.50
N VAL A 50 7.64 39.92 25.91
CA VAL A 50 7.26 40.27 24.54
C VAL A 50 8.09 39.50 23.54
N LEU A 51 9.42 39.43 23.77
CA LEU A 51 10.29 38.59 22.92
C LEU A 51 9.88 37.12 22.99
N ARG A 52 9.59 36.62 24.18
CA ARG A 52 9.14 35.24 24.39
C ARG A 52 7.84 34.97 23.63
N ALA A 53 6.85 35.85 23.74
CA ALA A 53 5.60 35.73 23.01
C ALA A 53 5.81 35.73 21.49
N PHE A 54 6.77 36.51 20.99
CA PHE A 54 7.12 36.53 19.57
C PHE A 54 7.76 35.20 19.12
N LEU A 55 8.70 34.67 19.91
CA LEU A 55 9.39 33.40 19.62
C LEU A 55 8.43 32.20 19.81
N ASP A 56 7.55 32.23 20.80
CA ASP A 56 6.50 31.23 20.98
C ASP A 56 5.51 31.23 19.79
N GLY A 57 5.18 32.45 19.28
CA GLY A 57 4.38 32.58 18.05
C GLY A 57 5.07 31.95 16.84
N LEU A 58 6.39 32.09 16.74
CA LEU A 58 7.17 31.46 15.66
C LEU A 58 7.20 29.95 15.78
N LEU A 59 7.24 29.37 16.98
CA LEU A 59 7.16 27.92 17.18
C LEU A 59 5.89 27.29 16.63
N VAL A 60 4.78 28.03 16.64
CA VAL A 60 3.48 27.55 16.16
C VAL A 60 3.03 28.25 14.87
N GLU A 61 3.93 29.00 14.26
CA GLU A 61 3.69 29.75 13.00
C GLU A 61 2.49 30.71 13.09
N ASP A 62 2.21 31.29 14.30
CA ASP A 62 1.20 32.34 14.50
C ASP A 62 1.73 33.71 14.03
N TYR A 63 1.88 33.86 12.71
CA TYR A 63 2.35 35.12 12.13
C TYR A 63 1.45 36.33 12.42
N PRO A 64 0.12 36.22 12.49
CA PRO A 64 -0.74 37.32 12.94
C PRO A 64 -0.44 37.76 14.38
N GLY A 65 -0.27 36.83 15.31
CA GLY A 65 0.12 37.11 16.69
C GLY A 65 1.48 37.77 16.80
N MET A 66 2.47 37.26 16.06
CA MET A 66 3.81 37.85 15.96
C MET A 66 3.77 39.27 15.40
N TYR A 67 3.01 39.53 14.33
CA TYR A 67 2.85 40.84 13.70
C TYR A 67 2.24 41.87 14.64
N ALA A 68 1.32 41.50 15.52
CA ALA A 68 0.72 42.37 16.53
C ALA A 68 1.72 42.86 17.57
N LEU A 69 2.84 42.16 17.76
CA LEU A 69 3.92 42.53 18.68
C LEU A 69 4.93 43.50 18.07
N LEU A 70 4.85 43.78 16.75
CA LEU A 70 5.78 44.67 16.05
C LEU A 70 5.55 46.14 16.36
N SER A 71 6.62 46.95 16.31
CA SER A 71 6.58 48.39 16.41
C SER A 71 5.77 49.03 15.27
N GLN A 72 5.28 50.22 15.50
CA GLN A 72 4.56 51.00 14.48
C GLN A 72 5.46 51.24 13.22
N ALA A 73 6.75 51.44 13.44
CA ALA A 73 7.72 51.62 12.33
C ALA A 73 7.79 50.32 11.49
N SER A 74 7.94 49.15 12.13
CA SER A 74 7.97 47.86 11.44
C SER A 74 6.69 47.58 10.67
N ARG A 75 5.52 47.80 11.29
CA ARG A 75 4.20 47.58 10.64
C ARG A 75 3.93 48.57 9.49
N THR A 76 4.61 49.72 9.48
CA THR A 76 4.55 50.65 8.35
C THR A 76 5.45 50.18 7.20
N ALA A 77 6.60 49.53 7.51
CA ALA A 77 7.57 49.09 6.55
C ALA A 77 7.17 47.78 5.82
N ILE A 78 6.41 46.90 6.47
CA ILE A 78 5.97 45.62 5.91
C ILE A 78 4.49 45.34 6.22
N SER A 79 3.75 44.79 5.24
CA SER A 79 2.38 44.32 5.47
C SER A 79 2.36 43.00 6.27
N GLN A 80 1.21 42.71 6.93
CA GLN A 80 1.06 41.44 7.66
C GLN A 80 1.20 40.24 6.70
N GLU A 81 0.70 40.34 5.49
CA GLU A 81 0.79 39.30 4.47
C GLU A 81 2.27 39.09 4.03
N ASP A 82 2.98 40.14 3.74
CA ASP A 82 4.40 40.04 3.35
C ASP A 82 5.26 39.55 4.51
N PHE A 83 4.98 39.96 5.75
CA PHE A 83 5.64 39.47 6.95
C PHE A 83 5.47 37.94 7.09
N ALA A 84 4.25 37.44 7.02
CA ALA A 84 3.95 36.01 7.07
C ALA A 84 4.68 35.26 5.92
N LYS A 85 4.61 35.83 4.71
CA LYS A 85 5.27 35.26 3.53
C LYS A 85 6.80 35.18 3.68
N ARG A 86 7.45 36.19 4.28
CA ARG A 86 8.91 36.18 4.53
C ARG A 86 9.34 35.04 5.40
N TYR A 87 8.61 34.79 6.51
CA TYR A 87 8.85 33.63 7.37
C TYR A 87 8.57 32.34 6.65
N THR A 88 7.39 32.19 6.05
CA THR A 88 7.00 30.96 5.34
C THR A 88 7.99 30.58 4.26
N ASP A 89 8.38 31.54 3.42
CA ASP A 89 9.36 31.30 2.33
C ASP A 89 10.72 30.85 2.89
N ALA A 90 11.23 31.54 3.94
CA ALA A 90 12.52 31.19 4.52
C ALA A 90 12.50 29.82 5.22
N LEU A 91 11.46 29.54 6.03
CA LEU A 91 11.33 28.27 6.74
C LEU A 91 11.12 27.08 5.77
N ASN A 92 10.37 27.29 4.69
CA ASN A 92 10.23 26.30 3.63
C ASN A 92 11.55 26.06 2.90
N THR A 93 12.29 27.12 2.57
CA THR A 93 13.60 27.03 1.89
C THR A 93 14.64 26.32 2.76
N MET A 94 14.56 26.50 4.08
CA MET A 94 15.41 25.77 5.04
C MET A 94 14.91 24.32 5.28
N SER A 95 13.74 23.92 4.77
CA SER A 95 13.07 22.64 5.11
C SER A 95 12.91 22.45 6.62
N LEU A 96 12.38 23.46 7.31
CA LEU A 96 12.25 23.44 8.78
C LEU A 96 11.34 22.31 9.26
N ASN A 97 11.85 21.49 10.19
CA ASN A 97 11.11 20.48 10.92
C ASN A 97 10.59 21.02 12.27
N LYS A 98 11.50 21.52 13.10
CA LYS A 98 11.18 22.14 14.39
C LYS A 98 12.20 23.21 14.74
N MET A 99 11.88 24.05 15.70
CA MET A 99 12.74 25.12 16.20
C MET A 99 12.84 25.02 17.73
N GLU A 100 14.00 25.36 18.25
CA GLU A 100 14.24 25.58 19.67
C GLU A 100 14.89 26.95 19.89
N TYR A 101 14.57 27.62 20.98
CA TYR A 101 15.20 28.88 21.30
C TYR A 101 15.58 29.02 22.79
N ASN A 102 16.54 29.89 23.08
CA ASN A 102 16.93 30.28 24.43
C ASN A 102 17.23 31.76 24.48
N ILE A 103 16.56 32.50 25.38
CA ILE A 103 16.84 33.93 25.60
C ILE A 103 18.06 34.03 26.50
N LEU A 104 19.09 34.74 26.03
CA LEU A 104 20.40 34.82 26.68
C LEU A 104 20.48 36.03 27.61
N SER A 105 20.02 37.20 27.17
CA SER A 105 20.06 38.44 27.96
C SER A 105 19.11 39.50 27.40
N THR A 106 18.67 40.40 28.25
CA THR A 106 17.97 41.66 27.88
C THR A 106 18.67 42.85 28.55
N LEU A 107 19.13 43.79 27.76
CA LEU A 107 19.76 45.07 28.20
C LEU A 107 18.75 46.19 27.99
N THR A 108 18.11 46.67 29.06
CA THR A 108 17.00 47.61 28.99
C THR A 108 17.47 49.00 29.34
N ASP A 109 17.31 49.95 28.42
CA ASP A 109 17.29 51.39 28.66
C ASP A 109 15.86 51.89 28.77
N PRO A 110 15.60 53.12 29.30
CA PRO A 110 14.22 53.56 29.53
C PRO A 110 13.27 53.60 28.31
N GLN A 111 13.78 53.60 27.11
CA GLN A 111 12.99 53.66 25.85
C GLN A 111 13.32 52.58 24.86
N THR A 112 14.47 51.89 24.99
CA THR A 112 14.92 50.85 24.06
C THR A 112 15.47 49.66 24.86
N THR A 113 15.39 48.49 24.26
CA THR A 113 15.95 47.25 24.82
C THR A 113 16.67 46.50 23.71
N GLN A 114 17.84 45.98 24.01
CA GLN A 114 18.52 44.98 23.18
C GLN A 114 18.38 43.61 23.86
N ALA A 115 17.85 42.64 23.13
CA ALA A 115 17.68 41.30 23.61
C ALA A 115 18.47 40.32 22.75
N ALA A 116 19.36 39.56 23.40
CA ALA A 116 20.12 38.49 22.74
C ALA A 116 19.43 37.15 22.98
N PHE A 117 19.30 36.35 21.95
CA PHE A 117 18.75 35.01 22.02
C PHE A 117 19.44 34.07 21.02
N HIS A 118 19.40 32.77 21.32
CA HIS A 118 19.92 31.70 20.49
C HIS A 118 18.77 30.91 19.90
N VAL A 119 18.83 30.56 18.61
CA VAL A 119 17.84 29.70 17.94
C VAL A 119 18.56 28.56 17.26
N VAL A 120 17.99 27.36 17.38
CA VAL A 120 18.38 26.18 16.62
C VAL A 120 17.19 25.80 15.72
N TYR A 121 17.37 25.90 14.43
CA TYR A 121 16.46 25.39 13.42
C TYR A 121 16.87 23.96 13.10
N HIS A 122 16.08 22.97 13.49
CA HIS A 122 16.23 21.59 13.07
C HIS A 122 15.56 21.42 11.73
N THR A 123 16.32 21.11 10.69
CA THR A 123 15.81 21.01 9.32
C THR A 123 15.85 19.56 8.85
N TYR A 124 14.93 19.19 7.95
CA TYR A 124 14.95 17.86 7.33
C TYR A 124 16.15 17.68 6.38
N LEU A 125 16.52 18.74 5.67
CA LEU A 125 17.54 18.65 4.62
C LEU A 125 18.94 19.03 5.13
N PHE A 126 19.07 20.14 5.86
CA PHE A 126 20.38 20.72 6.17
C PHE A 126 20.91 20.41 7.58
N GLY A 127 20.19 19.58 8.37
CA GLY A 127 20.51 19.35 9.77
C GLY A 127 20.22 20.58 10.64
N ASP A 128 21.01 20.78 11.70
CA ASP A 128 20.79 21.86 12.65
C ASP A 128 21.48 23.15 12.20
N ILE A 129 20.71 24.22 12.05
CA ILE A 129 21.20 25.57 11.78
C ILE A 129 21.05 26.39 13.07
N ALA A 130 22.15 26.59 13.77
CA ALA A 130 22.19 27.33 15.03
C ALA A 130 22.69 28.75 14.80
N ARG A 131 22.00 29.77 15.34
CA ARG A 131 22.36 31.18 15.23
C ARG A 131 22.07 31.94 16.51
N ASP A 132 22.92 32.96 16.76
CA ASP A 132 22.68 33.97 17.79
C ASP A 132 22.03 35.21 17.15
N PHE A 133 21.05 35.73 17.81
CA PHE A 133 20.24 36.87 17.36
C PHE A 133 20.30 38.03 18.35
N ASN A 134 20.14 39.24 17.83
CA ASN A 134 19.89 40.43 18.61
C ASN A 134 18.62 41.11 18.12
N ALA A 135 17.60 41.19 18.98
CA ALA A 135 16.37 41.93 18.71
C ALA A 135 16.39 43.28 19.42
N SER A 136 16.00 44.33 18.67
CA SER A 136 15.71 45.65 19.24
C SER A 136 14.25 45.75 19.60
N LEU A 137 13.94 46.25 20.79
CA LEU A 137 12.58 46.56 21.21
C LEU A 137 12.48 48.03 21.61
N VAL A 138 11.37 48.68 21.25
CA VAL A 138 11.05 50.06 21.63
C VAL A 138 9.84 50.14 22.48
N LEU A 139 9.79 51.11 23.39
CA LEU A 139 8.63 51.30 24.25
C LEU A 139 7.61 52.24 23.58
N GLU A 140 6.48 51.70 23.15
CA GLU A 140 5.38 52.43 22.52
C GLU A 140 4.14 52.38 23.40
N ASN A 141 3.63 53.54 23.84
CA ASN A 141 2.44 53.66 24.68
C ASN A 141 2.45 52.83 25.98
N GLY A 142 3.62 52.54 26.51
CA GLY A 142 3.80 51.76 27.73
C GLY A 142 4.01 50.28 27.54
N ASP A 143 3.96 49.77 26.29
CA ASP A 143 4.22 48.40 25.92
C ASP A 143 5.48 48.29 25.07
N TRP A 144 6.28 47.25 25.31
CA TRP A 144 7.42 46.90 24.45
C TRP A 144 6.94 46.38 23.09
N LYS A 145 7.57 46.83 22.00
CA LYS A 145 7.32 46.40 20.64
C LYS A 145 8.61 46.05 19.96
N ILE A 146 8.59 45.03 19.10
CA ILE A 146 9.76 44.53 18.37
C ILE A 146 10.01 45.41 17.12
N GLU A 147 11.23 45.92 16.98
CA GLU A 147 11.71 46.47 15.73
C GLU A 147 12.16 45.33 14.83
N TRP A 148 11.27 44.95 13.94
CA TRP A 148 11.48 43.77 13.08
C TRP A 148 12.27 44.12 11.83
N GLU A 149 13.21 43.23 11.49
CA GLU A 149 13.88 43.16 10.19
C GLU A 149 14.08 41.70 9.78
N ASP A 150 14.41 41.44 8.50
CA ASP A 150 14.62 40.06 7.99
C ASP A 150 15.75 39.30 8.74
N GLY A 151 16.68 40.04 9.36
CA GLY A 151 17.72 39.49 10.23
C GLY A 151 17.19 38.74 11.45
N LEU A 152 15.92 38.93 11.85
CA LEU A 152 15.25 38.15 12.90
C LEU A 152 14.71 36.78 12.41
N ILE A 153 14.74 36.52 11.10
CA ILE A 153 14.52 35.19 10.52
C ILE A 153 15.83 34.41 10.53
N LEU A 154 16.87 35.01 9.95
CA LEU A 154 18.27 34.60 10.00
C LEU A 154 19.15 35.84 9.88
N PRO A 155 20.25 35.98 10.67
CA PRO A 155 21.12 37.14 10.62
C PRO A 155 21.63 37.48 9.21
N GLU A 156 21.85 36.50 8.37
CA GLU A 156 22.30 36.62 7.00
C GLU A 156 21.30 37.28 6.06
N LEU A 157 20.02 37.37 6.46
CA LEU A 157 18.93 37.99 5.68
C LEU A 157 18.76 39.48 5.94
N ALA A 158 19.52 40.04 6.88
CA ALA A 158 19.49 41.46 7.17
C ALA A 158 19.57 42.31 5.89
N GLY A 159 18.72 43.36 5.80
CA GLY A 159 18.63 44.24 4.63
C GLY A 159 17.76 43.71 3.50
N GLY A 160 16.81 42.81 3.75
CA GLY A 160 15.80 42.37 2.79
C GLY A 160 16.26 41.24 1.85
N LYS A 161 17.36 40.59 2.19
CA LYS A 161 17.88 39.45 1.42
C LYS A 161 16.97 38.23 1.55
N LYS A 162 17.12 37.27 0.64
CA LYS A 162 16.34 36.00 0.64
C LYS A 162 17.25 34.80 0.70
N LEU A 163 16.72 33.71 1.21
CA LEU A 163 17.35 32.39 1.12
C LEU A 163 17.11 31.77 -0.25
N VAL A 164 18.12 31.08 -0.75
CA VAL A 164 18.05 30.23 -1.93
C VAL A 164 18.60 28.86 -1.56
N ALA A 165 17.89 27.80 -1.93
CA ALA A 165 18.38 26.43 -1.87
C ALA A 165 18.55 25.91 -3.31
N THR A 166 19.68 25.28 -3.57
CA THR A 166 19.88 24.49 -4.79
C THR A 166 19.80 23.03 -4.45
N HIS A 167 19.15 22.26 -5.32
CA HIS A 167 18.94 20.84 -5.18
C HIS A 167 19.47 20.10 -6.39
N ILE A 168 20.13 18.98 -6.16
CA ILE A 168 20.56 18.03 -7.21
C ILE A 168 20.07 16.65 -6.75
N PRO A 169 18.90 16.22 -7.22
CA PRO A 169 18.32 14.94 -6.81
C PRO A 169 19.15 13.79 -7.36
N PRO A 170 19.34 12.70 -6.56
CA PRO A 170 19.87 11.46 -7.10
C PRO A 170 18.83 10.80 -8.03
N ALA A 171 19.26 9.80 -8.79
CA ALA A 171 18.31 8.93 -9.46
C ALA A 171 17.45 8.21 -8.42
N ARG A 172 16.13 8.11 -8.67
CA ARG A 172 15.20 7.37 -7.82
C ARG A 172 15.56 5.88 -7.82
N GLY A 173 15.47 5.22 -6.67
CA GLY A 173 15.83 3.82 -6.49
C GLY A 173 14.95 2.87 -7.30
N ASP A 174 15.54 1.81 -7.79
CA ASP A 174 14.85 0.77 -8.56
C ASP A 174 14.03 -0.15 -7.65
N ILE A 175 13.01 -0.79 -8.23
CA ILE A 175 12.22 -1.83 -7.58
C ILE A 175 12.45 -3.14 -8.35
N TYR A 176 12.80 -4.18 -7.62
CA TYR A 176 13.10 -5.51 -8.15
C TYR A 176 12.10 -6.55 -7.67
N ASP A 177 11.89 -7.58 -8.46
CA ASP A 177 11.23 -8.81 -8.02
C ASP A 177 12.11 -9.60 -7.02
N ARG A 178 11.59 -10.70 -6.48
CA ARG A 178 12.33 -11.55 -5.52
C ARG A 178 13.60 -12.18 -6.11
N ASN A 179 13.66 -12.33 -7.42
CA ASN A 179 14.75 -12.95 -8.16
C ASN A 179 15.82 -11.93 -8.61
N GLY A 180 15.58 -10.64 -8.40
CA GLY A 180 16.46 -9.54 -8.77
C GLY A 180 16.22 -9.00 -10.17
N THR A 181 15.10 -9.35 -10.81
CA THR A 181 14.66 -8.75 -12.06
C THR A 181 14.07 -7.39 -11.80
N ALA A 182 14.43 -6.38 -12.58
CA ALA A 182 13.92 -5.02 -12.39
C ALA A 182 12.46 -4.92 -12.86
N ILE A 183 11.57 -4.52 -11.96
CA ILE A 183 10.16 -4.24 -12.24
C ILE A 183 9.95 -2.76 -12.53
N VAL A 184 10.66 -1.88 -11.79
CA VAL A 184 10.62 -0.43 -12.00
C VAL A 184 12.04 0.09 -12.03
N THR A 185 12.39 0.78 -13.10
CA THR A 185 13.74 1.33 -13.28
C THR A 185 13.72 2.62 -14.09
N GLN A 186 14.73 3.46 -13.89
CA GLN A 186 14.93 4.62 -14.73
C GLN A 186 15.58 4.18 -16.05
N THR A 187 14.84 4.27 -17.16
CA THR A 187 15.32 3.80 -18.46
C THR A 187 14.72 4.57 -19.63
N ASP A 188 15.27 4.34 -20.82
CA ASP A 188 14.62 4.75 -22.05
C ASP A 188 13.48 3.79 -22.36
N ALA A 189 12.29 4.33 -22.52
CA ALA A 189 11.06 3.65 -22.87
C ALA A 189 10.56 4.09 -24.25
N ALA A 190 9.55 3.44 -24.75
CA ALA A 190 8.88 3.80 -25.99
C ALA A 190 7.37 3.60 -25.88
N ALA A 191 6.61 4.63 -26.24
CA ALA A 191 5.19 4.53 -26.52
C ALA A 191 5.00 3.89 -27.91
N LEU A 192 4.22 2.82 -27.94
CA LEU A 192 3.92 2.03 -29.13
C LEU A 192 2.51 2.29 -29.61
N GLY A 193 2.35 2.45 -30.89
CA GLY A 193 1.06 2.60 -31.51
C GLY A 193 1.08 2.23 -32.99
N LEU A 194 -0.11 2.21 -33.56
CA LEU A 194 -0.34 1.88 -34.98
C LEU A 194 -0.97 3.08 -35.69
N VAL A 195 -0.75 3.19 -36.99
CA VAL A 195 -1.51 4.11 -37.85
C VAL A 195 -2.57 3.30 -38.59
N SER A 196 -3.83 3.61 -38.33
CA SER A 196 -4.96 2.92 -38.94
C SER A 196 -4.90 3.04 -40.47
N GLY A 197 -5.08 1.90 -41.17
CA GLY A 197 -4.97 1.79 -42.64
C GLY A 197 -3.55 1.60 -43.16
N GLU A 198 -2.50 1.66 -42.34
CA GLU A 198 -1.11 1.44 -42.77
C GLU A 198 -0.53 0.04 -42.43
N VAL A 199 -1.23 -0.76 -41.61
CA VAL A 199 -0.79 -2.13 -41.29
C VAL A 199 -1.07 -3.04 -42.48
N SER A 200 -0.05 -3.80 -42.92
CA SER A 200 -0.20 -4.78 -44.00
C SER A 200 -0.98 -5.99 -43.51
N GLU A 201 -2.05 -6.38 -44.24
CA GLU A 201 -2.87 -7.55 -43.92
C GLU A 201 -2.07 -8.83 -43.82
N ASP A 202 -1.04 -9.00 -44.70
CA ASP A 202 -0.17 -10.19 -44.73
C ASP A 202 0.64 -10.40 -43.43
N ASN A 203 0.92 -9.32 -42.71
CA ASN A 203 1.76 -9.31 -41.52
C ASN A 203 1.02 -8.93 -40.23
N ALA A 204 -0.26 -8.60 -40.32
CA ALA A 204 -1.04 -8.06 -39.17
C ALA A 204 -0.99 -8.99 -37.95
N ARG A 205 -1.22 -10.28 -38.14
CA ARG A 205 -1.19 -11.26 -37.04
C ARG A 205 0.20 -11.35 -36.38
N ALA A 206 1.26 -11.34 -37.18
CA ALA A 206 2.65 -11.39 -36.66
C ALA A 206 2.97 -10.10 -35.88
N LEU A 207 2.53 -8.96 -36.40
CA LEU A 207 2.67 -7.67 -35.72
C LEU A 207 1.91 -7.64 -34.38
N TYR A 208 0.63 -8.03 -34.35
CA TYR A 208 -0.16 -8.01 -33.13
C TYR A 208 0.42 -8.95 -32.06
N ASN A 209 0.95 -10.12 -32.46
CA ASN A 209 1.65 -11.03 -31.57
C ASN A 209 2.98 -10.42 -31.05
N ALA A 210 3.69 -9.65 -31.86
CA ALA A 210 4.92 -8.97 -31.43
C ALA A 210 4.61 -7.85 -30.46
N LEU A 211 3.54 -7.08 -30.70
CA LEU A 211 3.06 -6.02 -29.80
C LEU A 211 2.57 -6.61 -28.48
N PHE A 212 1.82 -7.72 -28.52
CA PHE A 212 1.38 -8.43 -27.32
C PHE A 212 2.56 -8.79 -26.38
N LYS A 213 3.63 -9.32 -26.93
CA LYS A 213 4.84 -9.67 -26.15
C LYS A 213 5.54 -8.47 -25.54
N LEU A 214 5.33 -7.28 -26.07
CA LEU A 214 5.94 -6.05 -25.56
C LEU A 214 5.06 -5.31 -24.57
N THR A 215 3.75 -5.35 -24.73
CA THR A 215 2.80 -4.46 -24.03
C THR A 215 1.80 -5.21 -23.16
N GLY A 216 1.74 -6.55 -23.26
CA GLY A 216 0.69 -7.33 -22.61
C GLY A 216 -0.69 -7.21 -23.27
N THR A 217 -0.91 -6.25 -24.19
CA THR A 217 -2.22 -6.04 -24.84
C THR A 217 -2.51 -7.13 -25.85
N ARG A 218 -3.58 -7.90 -25.65
CA ARG A 218 -3.94 -9.04 -26.51
C ARG A 218 -4.11 -8.69 -27.98
N PRO A 219 -3.71 -9.59 -28.89
CA PRO A 219 -3.83 -9.39 -30.35
C PRO A 219 -5.25 -9.04 -30.79
N GLU A 220 -6.27 -9.65 -30.19
CA GLU A 220 -7.68 -9.43 -30.54
C GLU A 220 -8.14 -8.02 -30.10
N ILE A 221 -7.64 -7.52 -28.96
CA ILE A 221 -7.91 -6.16 -28.47
C ILE A 221 -7.22 -5.15 -29.38
N ILE A 222 -5.94 -5.40 -29.73
CA ILE A 222 -5.18 -4.54 -30.66
C ILE A 222 -5.92 -4.47 -32.00
N GLN A 223 -6.33 -5.63 -32.56
CA GLN A 223 -7.06 -5.70 -33.81
C GLN A 223 -8.40 -4.95 -33.75
N ALA A 224 -9.22 -5.22 -32.74
CA ALA A 224 -10.53 -4.59 -32.60
C ALA A 224 -10.40 -3.08 -32.43
N THR A 225 -9.42 -2.61 -31.66
CA THR A 225 -9.13 -1.19 -31.49
C THR A 225 -8.68 -0.58 -32.81
N TYR A 226 -7.73 -1.20 -33.50
CA TYR A 226 -7.20 -0.75 -34.77
C TYR A 226 -8.29 -0.61 -35.85
N GLU A 227 -9.16 -1.62 -35.98
CA GLU A 227 -10.27 -1.62 -36.95
C GLU A 227 -11.34 -0.58 -36.62
N GLY A 228 -11.48 -0.20 -35.36
CA GLY A 228 -12.43 0.83 -34.89
C GLY A 228 -12.01 2.27 -35.21
N TYR A 229 -10.75 2.52 -35.59
CA TYR A 229 -10.24 3.86 -35.86
C TYR A 229 -10.31 4.23 -37.34
N PRO A 230 -10.69 5.47 -37.68
CA PRO A 230 -10.61 5.97 -39.06
C PRO A 230 -9.19 5.92 -39.62
N ALA A 231 -9.05 5.65 -40.92
CA ALA A 231 -7.76 5.56 -41.58
C ALA A 231 -6.89 6.84 -41.38
N GLY A 232 -5.61 6.67 -41.15
CA GLY A 232 -4.65 7.73 -40.96
C GLY A 232 -4.55 8.24 -39.50
N LEU A 233 -5.36 7.73 -38.58
CA LEU A 233 -5.27 8.11 -37.16
C LEU A 233 -4.31 7.20 -36.39
N TYR A 234 -3.68 7.77 -35.38
CA TYR A 234 -2.86 7.04 -34.43
C TYR A 234 -3.73 6.23 -33.45
N VAL A 235 -3.38 4.98 -33.27
CA VAL A 235 -4.02 4.02 -32.36
C VAL A 235 -3.02 3.64 -31.30
N PRO A 236 -3.15 4.09 -30.03
CA PRO A 236 -2.25 3.72 -28.96
C PRO A 236 -2.39 2.22 -28.65
N VAL A 237 -1.27 1.53 -28.40
CA VAL A 237 -1.23 0.08 -28.11
C VAL A 237 -0.72 -0.19 -26.70
N GLY A 238 0.33 0.52 -26.27
CA GLY A 238 0.94 0.35 -24.95
C GLY A 238 2.40 0.82 -24.95
N GLU A 239 3.13 0.47 -23.91
CA GLU A 239 4.50 0.89 -23.64
C GLU A 239 5.43 -0.31 -23.51
N ALA A 240 6.72 -0.10 -23.82
CA ALA A 240 7.75 -1.08 -23.55
C ALA A 240 9.12 -0.39 -23.37
N SER A 241 10.08 -1.09 -22.75
CA SER A 241 11.44 -0.58 -22.68
C SER A 241 12.03 -0.47 -24.10
N ALA A 242 12.81 0.59 -24.35
CA ALA A 242 13.42 0.81 -25.66
C ALA A 242 14.34 -0.36 -26.09
N GLU A 243 14.91 -1.07 -25.11
CA GLU A 243 15.71 -2.27 -25.36
C GLU A 243 14.85 -3.43 -25.88
N ALA A 244 13.71 -3.72 -25.24
CA ALA A 244 12.77 -4.75 -25.67
C ALA A 244 12.23 -4.44 -27.07
N VAL A 245 11.87 -3.19 -27.34
CA VAL A 245 11.42 -2.73 -28.68
C VAL A 245 12.50 -3.00 -29.74
N ARG A 246 13.75 -2.66 -29.47
CA ARG A 246 14.87 -2.93 -30.41
C ARG A 246 15.05 -4.42 -30.66
N LYS A 247 15.00 -5.24 -29.60
CA LYS A 247 15.17 -6.70 -29.70
C LYS A 247 14.02 -7.37 -30.46
N SER A 248 12.81 -6.89 -30.33
CA SER A 248 11.62 -7.47 -30.97
C SER A 248 11.59 -7.29 -32.49
N GLY A 249 12.26 -6.23 -33.00
CA GLY A 249 12.19 -5.85 -34.41
C GLY A 249 10.82 -5.31 -34.84
N VAL A 250 9.93 -4.96 -33.92
CA VAL A 250 8.57 -4.48 -34.22
C VAL A 250 8.56 -3.24 -35.12
N GLY A 251 9.60 -2.40 -35.05
CA GLY A 251 9.75 -1.24 -35.93
C GLY A 251 9.92 -1.54 -37.43
N ASN A 252 10.12 -2.81 -37.79
CA ASN A 252 10.20 -3.21 -39.19
C ASN A 252 8.84 -3.44 -39.85
N PHE A 253 7.76 -3.49 -39.07
CA PHE A 253 6.41 -3.64 -39.58
C PHE A 253 5.84 -2.28 -40.07
N SER A 254 5.09 -2.32 -41.17
CA SER A 254 4.38 -1.15 -41.66
C SER A 254 3.30 -0.70 -40.70
N GLY A 255 3.07 0.61 -40.59
CA GLY A 255 2.04 1.20 -39.74
C GLY A 255 2.40 1.32 -38.25
N VAL A 256 3.56 0.81 -37.82
CA VAL A 256 4.02 0.96 -36.44
C VAL A 256 4.59 2.36 -36.23
N ARG A 257 4.26 2.96 -35.08
CA ARG A 257 4.88 4.19 -34.57
C ARG A 257 5.52 3.92 -33.22
N ILE A 258 6.76 4.33 -33.06
CA ILE A 258 7.58 4.19 -31.86
C ILE A 258 8.00 5.58 -31.45
N THR A 259 7.53 6.05 -30.29
CA THR A 259 7.87 7.36 -29.74
C THR A 259 8.72 7.14 -28.48
N PRO A 260 10.05 7.37 -28.56
CA PRO A 260 10.94 7.17 -27.41
C PRO A 260 10.78 8.30 -26.38
N TYR A 261 10.94 7.98 -25.10
CA TYR A 261 11.02 8.90 -23.99
C TYR A 261 11.87 8.30 -22.87
N THR A 262 12.40 9.14 -21.97
CA THR A 262 13.14 8.65 -20.79
C THR A 262 12.23 8.79 -19.57
N SER A 263 12.03 7.70 -18.86
CA SER A 263 11.06 7.64 -17.78
C SER A 263 11.51 6.73 -16.64
N ARG A 264 10.81 6.88 -15.49
CA ARG A 264 10.68 5.81 -14.54
C ARG A 264 9.69 4.79 -15.12
N PHE A 265 10.24 3.77 -15.74
CA PHE A 265 9.48 2.77 -16.47
C PHE A 265 9.03 1.65 -15.55
N TYR A 266 7.77 1.28 -15.66
CA TYR A 266 7.12 0.18 -14.95
C TYR A 266 6.91 -0.96 -15.95
N GLU A 267 7.37 -2.17 -15.62
CA GLU A 267 7.11 -3.33 -16.47
C GLU A 267 5.59 -3.59 -16.56
N PRO A 268 5.04 -3.72 -17.76
CA PRO A 268 3.61 -3.91 -17.95
C PRO A 268 3.08 -5.14 -17.19
N GLU A 269 1.87 -5.00 -16.61
CA GLU A 269 1.14 -6.07 -15.92
C GLU A 269 1.78 -6.65 -14.66
N VAL A 270 2.92 -6.12 -14.20
CA VAL A 270 3.57 -6.58 -12.97
C VAL A 270 3.00 -5.82 -11.76
N ALA A 271 1.89 -6.31 -11.24
CA ALA A 271 1.25 -5.85 -9.99
C ALA A 271 1.12 -4.31 -9.83
N PRO A 272 0.59 -3.56 -10.83
CA PRO A 272 0.58 -2.10 -10.77
C PRO A 272 -0.17 -1.55 -9.54
N HIS A 273 -1.21 -2.23 -9.06
CA HIS A 273 -1.96 -1.83 -7.86
C HIS A 273 -1.15 -1.98 -6.56
N ALA A 274 -0.13 -2.85 -6.55
CA ALA A 274 0.77 -3.01 -5.41
C ALA A 274 2.00 -2.10 -5.52
N ILE A 275 2.54 -1.94 -6.71
CA ILE A 275 3.69 -1.07 -6.98
C ILE A 275 3.30 0.40 -6.89
N GLY A 276 2.17 0.79 -7.48
CA GLY A 276 1.73 2.17 -7.57
C GLY A 276 2.44 2.95 -8.67
N TYR A 277 2.47 4.26 -8.53
CA TYR A 277 3.03 5.19 -9.52
C TYR A 277 3.51 6.48 -8.86
N THR A 278 4.24 7.29 -9.63
CA THR A 278 4.72 8.61 -9.19
C THR A 278 4.01 9.73 -9.95
N LEU A 279 3.76 10.86 -9.27
CA LEU A 279 3.30 12.12 -9.88
C LEU A 279 4.19 13.29 -9.46
N TYR A 280 4.16 14.36 -10.24
CA TYR A 280 4.73 15.62 -9.80
C TYR A 280 4.00 16.15 -8.56
N ILE A 281 4.75 16.76 -7.64
CA ILE A 281 4.20 17.43 -6.46
C ILE A 281 3.19 18.48 -6.92
N SER A 282 1.94 18.37 -6.41
CA SER A 282 0.89 19.32 -6.77
C SER A 282 1.15 20.71 -6.17
N PRO A 283 0.67 21.79 -6.78
CA PRO A 283 0.86 23.17 -6.27
C PRO A 283 0.41 23.32 -4.80
N GLU A 284 -0.65 22.62 -4.39
CA GLU A 284 -1.19 22.64 -3.03
C GLU A 284 -0.26 21.96 -2.02
N GLN A 285 0.55 21.01 -2.48
CA GLN A 285 1.45 20.19 -1.65
C GLN A 285 2.90 20.75 -1.61
N VAL A 286 3.25 21.69 -2.49
CA VAL A 286 4.63 22.20 -2.63
C VAL A 286 5.23 22.62 -1.28
N ASN A 287 4.50 23.39 -0.47
CA ASN A 287 5.01 23.84 0.83
C ASN A 287 5.25 22.68 1.80
N THR A 288 4.38 21.66 1.79
CA THR A 288 4.54 20.46 2.61
C THR A 288 5.80 19.70 2.21
N TYR A 289 5.99 19.47 0.92
CA TYR A 289 7.16 18.75 0.42
C TYR A 289 8.46 19.52 0.58
N LYS A 290 8.44 20.87 0.42
CA LYS A 290 9.61 21.71 0.73
C LYS A 290 10.04 21.57 2.20
N ARG A 291 9.09 21.48 3.13
CA ARG A 291 9.40 21.18 4.54
C ARG A 291 10.06 19.83 4.73
N LEU A 292 9.76 18.85 3.88
CA LEU A 292 10.38 17.52 3.88
C LEU A 292 11.73 17.48 3.13
N GLY A 293 12.19 18.60 2.56
CA GLY A 293 13.49 18.70 1.90
C GLY A 293 13.47 18.59 0.38
N TYR A 294 12.28 18.54 -0.23
CA TYR A 294 12.13 18.56 -1.70
C TYR A 294 12.21 19.97 -2.27
N ASN A 295 12.56 20.11 -3.53
CA ASN A 295 12.54 21.44 -4.19
C ASN A 295 11.11 21.86 -4.62
N GLY A 296 10.18 20.90 -4.72
CA GLY A 296 8.78 21.12 -5.08
C GLY A 296 8.44 20.89 -6.54
N THR A 297 9.39 20.40 -7.35
CA THR A 297 9.20 20.09 -8.78
C THR A 297 9.45 18.61 -9.09
N GLU A 298 9.75 17.81 -8.08
CA GLU A 298 10.02 16.39 -8.19
C GLU A 298 8.74 15.56 -8.36
N ARG A 299 8.96 14.32 -8.78
CA ARG A 299 7.94 13.27 -8.73
C ARG A 299 8.05 12.52 -7.41
N VAL A 300 6.91 12.24 -6.80
CA VAL A 300 6.77 11.50 -5.53
C VAL A 300 5.83 10.33 -5.69
N GLY A 301 6.00 9.30 -4.89
CA GLY A 301 5.12 8.15 -4.87
C GLY A 301 3.72 8.48 -4.35
N VAL A 302 2.68 8.04 -5.08
CA VAL A 302 1.27 8.34 -4.76
C VAL A 302 0.56 7.17 -4.15
N GLU A 303 0.85 5.96 -4.60
CA GLU A 303 0.24 4.72 -4.13
C GLU A 303 1.26 3.59 -4.01
N GLY A 304 0.90 2.52 -3.34
CA GLY A 304 1.64 1.27 -3.29
C GLY A 304 3.06 1.41 -2.72
N ILE A 305 3.95 0.57 -3.21
CA ILE A 305 5.38 0.56 -2.87
C ILE A 305 6.04 1.90 -3.16
N GLU A 306 5.68 2.57 -4.26
CA GLU A 306 6.21 3.90 -4.59
C GLU A 306 5.96 4.92 -3.48
N LYS A 307 4.75 4.91 -2.90
CA LYS A 307 4.38 5.79 -1.79
C LYS A 307 4.97 5.32 -0.45
N TRP A 308 4.81 4.05 -0.14
CA TRP A 308 5.30 3.48 1.11
C TRP A 308 6.83 3.59 1.21
N GLY A 309 7.51 3.33 0.11
CA GLY A 309 8.96 3.33 -0.02
C GLY A 309 9.58 4.69 -0.32
N GLU A 310 8.81 5.80 -0.33
CA GLU A 310 9.29 7.13 -0.73
C GLU A 310 10.60 7.54 -0.06
N ASN A 311 10.71 7.32 1.25
CA ASN A 311 11.90 7.68 2.04
C ASN A 311 13.17 6.90 1.63
N TYR A 312 13.01 5.74 1.01
CA TYR A 312 14.09 4.90 0.51
C TYR A 312 14.38 5.19 -0.97
N LEU A 313 13.29 5.23 -1.77
CA LEU A 313 13.36 5.34 -3.22
C LEU A 313 13.75 6.74 -3.71
N HIS A 314 13.48 7.80 -2.93
CA HIS A 314 13.85 9.17 -3.29
C HIS A 314 15.35 9.43 -3.09
N GLY A 315 15.97 8.81 -2.09
CA GLY A 315 17.32 9.18 -1.65
C GLY A 315 17.34 10.54 -0.97
N ARG A 316 18.47 11.24 -1.06
CA ARG A 316 18.58 12.60 -0.54
C ARG A 316 19.37 13.49 -1.49
N ASP A 317 18.82 14.65 -1.82
CA ASP A 317 19.45 15.62 -2.70
C ASP A 317 20.81 16.08 -2.19
N ALA A 318 21.74 16.32 -3.09
CA ALA A 318 22.79 17.28 -2.79
C ALA A 318 22.13 18.66 -2.72
N ALA A 319 22.34 19.37 -1.63
CA ALA A 319 21.72 20.67 -1.43
C ALA A 319 22.69 21.70 -0.87
N SER A 320 22.54 22.95 -1.28
CA SER A 320 23.27 24.08 -0.74
C SER A 320 22.31 25.21 -0.43
N LEU A 321 22.35 25.69 0.82
CA LEU A 321 21.58 26.83 1.30
C LEU A 321 22.49 28.07 1.36
N TYR A 322 22.12 29.15 0.69
CA TYR A 322 22.89 30.38 0.63
C TYR A 322 21.97 31.61 0.50
N VAL A 323 22.57 32.80 0.60
CA VAL A 323 21.86 34.07 0.44
C VAL A 323 21.80 34.46 -1.03
N GLU A 324 20.64 34.88 -1.52
CA GLU A 324 20.42 35.35 -2.89
C GLU A 324 21.46 36.39 -3.29
N GLY A 325 22.12 36.22 -4.46
CA GLY A 325 23.16 37.10 -4.97
C GLY A 325 24.54 36.95 -4.29
N ALA A 326 24.69 36.02 -3.33
CA ALA A 326 25.94 35.73 -2.64
C ALA A 326 26.19 34.21 -2.53
N PRO A 327 26.39 33.50 -3.64
CA PRO A 327 26.50 32.03 -3.64
C PRO A 327 27.71 31.49 -2.83
N ASP A 328 28.73 32.33 -2.64
CA ASP A 328 29.89 32.00 -1.82
C ASP A 328 29.57 32.04 -0.30
N ASN A 329 28.47 32.65 0.10
CA ASN A 329 28.03 32.73 1.50
C ASN A 329 27.12 31.56 1.82
N VAL A 330 27.69 30.37 1.87
CA VAL A 330 27.00 29.11 2.16
C VAL A 330 26.64 29.05 3.64
N ILE A 331 25.34 28.95 3.95
CA ILE A 331 24.79 28.79 5.31
C ILE A 331 24.86 27.34 5.76
N ALA A 332 24.49 26.41 4.86
CA ALA A 332 24.57 24.97 5.06
C ALA A 332 24.73 24.26 3.71
N GLN A 333 25.36 23.09 3.73
CA GLN A 333 25.56 22.25 2.57
C GLN A 333 25.44 20.78 2.93
N LEU A 334 24.82 19.99 2.06
CA LEU A 334 24.65 18.57 2.23
C LEU A 334 25.06 17.83 0.96
N PRO A 335 25.85 16.75 1.07
CA PRO A 335 26.15 15.88 -0.06
C PRO A 335 24.94 15.00 -0.40
N SER A 336 24.82 14.63 -1.67
CA SER A 336 23.82 13.66 -2.14
C SER A 336 23.96 12.32 -1.42
N GLN A 337 22.84 11.70 -1.11
CA GLN A 337 22.80 10.28 -0.77
C GLN A 337 22.02 9.53 -1.85
N PRO A 338 22.65 8.52 -2.47
CA PRO A 338 21.94 7.69 -3.43
C PRO A 338 20.67 7.10 -2.83
N ALA A 339 19.67 6.91 -3.66
CA ALA A 339 18.44 6.21 -3.28
C ALA A 339 18.72 4.74 -3.02
N ASP A 340 17.93 4.14 -2.13
CA ASP A 340 17.95 2.70 -1.88
C ASP A 340 17.03 1.99 -2.86
N SER A 341 17.35 0.74 -3.18
CA SER A 341 16.47 -0.13 -3.96
C SER A 341 15.59 -0.99 -3.05
N ILE A 342 14.41 -1.34 -3.56
CA ILE A 342 13.48 -2.24 -2.88
C ILE A 342 13.36 -3.52 -3.68
N THR A 343 13.62 -4.68 -3.05
CA THR A 343 13.30 -5.99 -3.61
C THR A 343 11.99 -6.46 -3.02
N LEU A 344 11.05 -6.83 -3.87
CA LEU A 344 9.74 -7.33 -3.48
C LEU A 344 9.77 -8.84 -3.21
N THR A 345 8.73 -9.34 -2.53
CA THR A 345 8.45 -10.76 -2.40
C THR A 345 7.78 -11.34 -3.65
N ILE A 346 7.30 -10.47 -4.54
CA ILE A 346 6.64 -10.83 -5.81
C ILE A 346 7.62 -11.57 -6.71
N ASP A 347 7.15 -12.66 -7.29
CA ASP A 347 7.78 -13.37 -8.40
C ASP A 347 7.17 -12.86 -9.70
N GLN A 348 7.99 -12.20 -10.54
CA GLN A 348 7.50 -11.52 -11.74
C GLN A 348 6.84 -12.51 -12.72
N ASP A 349 7.47 -13.65 -12.96
CA ASP A 349 6.93 -14.64 -13.91
C ASP A 349 5.56 -15.18 -13.43
N LEU A 350 5.44 -15.47 -12.13
CA LEU A 350 4.18 -15.91 -11.52
C LEU A 350 3.12 -14.82 -11.62
N GLN A 351 3.49 -13.56 -11.33
CA GLN A 351 2.60 -12.41 -11.38
C GLN A 351 2.02 -12.18 -12.78
N GLU A 352 2.89 -12.13 -13.79
CA GLU A 352 2.49 -11.93 -15.19
C GLU A 352 1.54 -13.03 -15.68
N GLN A 353 1.89 -14.30 -15.39
CA GLN A 353 1.06 -15.43 -15.79
C GLN A 353 -0.27 -15.50 -15.02
N ALA A 354 -0.27 -15.11 -13.74
CA ALA A 354 -1.50 -15.02 -12.95
C ALA A 354 -2.39 -13.87 -13.44
N GLN A 355 -1.80 -12.72 -13.80
CA GLN A 355 -2.52 -11.60 -14.42
C GLN A 355 -3.13 -12.03 -15.75
N ALA A 356 -2.35 -12.72 -16.57
CA ALA A 356 -2.80 -13.28 -17.85
C ALA A 356 -3.98 -14.26 -17.67
N ALA A 357 -3.98 -15.10 -16.64
CA ALA A 357 -5.09 -16.01 -16.34
C ALA A 357 -6.42 -15.28 -16.01
N MET A 358 -6.36 -14.01 -15.60
CA MET A 358 -7.52 -13.16 -15.32
C MET A 358 -7.91 -12.24 -16.47
N ASP A 359 -7.18 -12.24 -17.58
CA ASP A 359 -7.44 -11.30 -18.65
C ASP A 359 -8.86 -11.45 -19.23
N GLY A 360 -9.55 -10.32 -19.34
CA GLY A 360 -10.96 -10.27 -19.72
C GLY A 360 -11.94 -10.70 -18.62
N LEU A 361 -11.47 -11.07 -17.44
CA LEU A 361 -12.29 -11.43 -16.29
C LEU A 361 -12.05 -10.41 -15.16
N PRO A 362 -13.07 -9.70 -14.67
CA PRO A 362 -12.94 -8.85 -13.49
C PRO A 362 -12.74 -9.72 -12.24
N GLY A 363 -11.84 -9.33 -11.34
CA GLY A 363 -11.62 -10.08 -10.11
C GLY A 363 -10.23 -9.90 -9.53
N ALA A 364 -9.75 -10.88 -8.76
CA ALA A 364 -8.45 -10.82 -8.10
C ALA A 364 -7.86 -12.21 -7.85
N ILE A 365 -6.52 -12.27 -7.80
CA ILE A 365 -5.77 -13.43 -7.30
C ILE A 365 -4.79 -12.94 -6.25
N VAL A 366 -4.69 -13.67 -5.13
CA VAL A 366 -3.63 -13.49 -4.14
C VAL A 366 -2.93 -14.81 -3.92
N VAL A 367 -1.61 -14.82 -4.08
CA VAL A 367 -0.73 -15.98 -3.85
C VAL A 367 0.20 -15.64 -2.69
N MET A 368 0.17 -16.45 -1.65
CA MET A 368 0.93 -16.24 -0.41
C MET A 368 1.69 -17.50 0.00
N GLU A 369 2.94 -17.35 0.42
CA GLU A 369 3.67 -18.45 1.08
C GLU A 369 2.99 -18.82 2.40
N VAL A 370 2.78 -20.13 2.60
CA VAL A 370 2.01 -20.67 3.74
C VAL A 370 2.65 -20.35 5.09
N ASP A 371 3.97 -20.45 5.20
CA ASP A 371 4.70 -20.38 6.47
C ASP A 371 5.39 -19.03 6.75
N THR A 372 5.19 -18.03 5.91
CA THR A 372 5.93 -16.77 6.06
C THR A 372 5.07 -15.51 5.93
N GLY A 373 3.98 -15.56 5.17
CA GLY A 373 3.18 -14.38 4.82
C GLY A 373 3.73 -13.56 3.65
N ARG A 374 4.77 -14.05 2.93
CA ARG A 374 5.23 -13.41 1.68
C ARG A 374 4.14 -13.49 0.63
N ILE A 375 3.83 -12.37 0.00
CA ILE A 375 2.95 -12.32 -1.16
C ILE A 375 3.80 -12.53 -2.41
N LEU A 376 3.55 -13.61 -3.14
CA LEU A 376 4.30 -13.97 -4.35
C LEU A 376 3.67 -13.41 -5.61
N ALA A 377 2.34 -13.25 -5.62
CA ALA A 377 1.61 -12.57 -6.65
C ALA A 377 0.34 -11.93 -6.05
N ILE A 378 -0.03 -10.77 -6.59
CA ILE A 378 -1.23 -10.02 -6.20
C ILE A 378 -1.84 -9.36 -7.44
N VAL A 379 -2.90 -9.97 -7.94
CA VAL A 379 -3.58 -9.59 -9.17
C VAL A 379 -4.86 -8.85 -8.85
N SER A 380 -5.08 -7.74 -9.55
CA SER A 380 -6.37 -7.05 -9.63
C SER A 380 -6.72 -6.84 -11.10
N SER A 381 -7.87 -7.34 -11.54
CA SER A 381 -8.32 -7.29 -12.94
C SER A 381 -9.68 -6.59 -13.05
N PRO A 382 -9.91 -5.73 -14.05
CA PRO A 382 -8.93 -5.31 -15.05
C PRO A 382 -7.75 -4.55 -14.43
N SER A 383 -6.60 -4.59 -15.09
CA SER A 383 -5.38 -3.90 -14.69
C SER A 383 -5.24 -2.56 -15.40
N TYR A 384 -4.21 -1.79 -15.05
CA TYR A 384 -3.85 -0.52 -15.69
C TYR A 384 -2.34 -0.41 -15.89
N ASP A 385 -1.92 0.48 -16.80
CA ASP A 385 -0.51 0.76 -17.03
C ASP A 385 -0.07 2.03 -16.27
N PRO A 386 0.82 1.95 -15.25
CA PRO A 386 1.34 3.09 -14.53
C PRO A 386 2.13 4.07 -15.40
N ASN A 387 2.69 3.61 -16.52
CA ASN A 387 3.44 4.46 -17.46
C ASN A 387 2.57 5.56 -18.08
N LEU A 388 1.24 5.41 -18.08
CA LEU A 388 0.31 6.42 -18.55
C LEU A 388 0.26 7.68 -17.67
N TYR A 389 0.78 7.63 -16.45
CA TYR A 389 0.91 8.82 -15.59
C TYR A 389 2.17 9.66 -15.89
N ASP A 390 3.01 9.24 -16.83
CA ASP A 390 4.16 10.02 -17.27
C ASP A 390 3.78 10.99 -18.38
N GLN A 391 4.06 12.30 -18.16
CA GLN A 391 3.74 13.36 -19.13
C GLN A 391 4.58 13.28 -20.40
N GLU A 392 5.75 12.63 -20.35
CA GLU A 392 6.61 12.41 -21.52
C GLU A 392 6.13 11.21 -22.36
N ASN A 393 5.24 10.38 -21.82
CA ASN A 393 4.63 9.27 -22.54
C ASN A 393 3.63 9.77 -23.58
N PHE A 394 3.93 9.51 -24.86
CA PHE A 394 3.06 9.97 -25.96
C PHE A 394 1.65 9.39 -25.91
N ASN A 395 1.47 8.15 -25.40
CA ASN A 395 0.16 7.50 -25.27
C ASN A 395 -0.71 8.11 -24.16
N MET A 396 -0.11 8.82 -23.19
CA MET A 396 -0.83 9.41 -22.05
C MET A 396 -2.02 10.26 -22.53
N GLN A 397 -1.83 11.09 -23.54
CA GLN A 397 -2.86 12.00 -24.07
C GLN A 397 -4.10 11.28 -24.65
N TRP A 398 -3.97 9.99 -24.97
CA TRP A 398 -5.05 9.18 -25.55
C TRP A 398 -5.66 8.21 -24.55
N SER A 399 -4.83 7.61 -23.72
CA SER A 399 -5.19 6.44 -22.93
C SER A 399 -5.47 6.76 -21.46
N LEU A 400 -4.85 7.81 -20.87
CA LEU A 400 -5.03 8.13 -19.45
C LEU A 400 -6.48 8.47 -19.10
N GLU A 401 -7.12 9.37 -19.85
CA GLU A 401 -8.50 9.77 -19.60
C GLU A 401 -9.47 8.58 -19.82
N ALA A 402 -9.23 7.77 -20.85
CA ALA A 402 -10.01 6.57 -21.12
C ALA A 402 -9.86 5.53 -19.98
N MET A 403 -8.67 5.34 -19.44
CA MET A 403 -8.40 4.47 -18.29
C MET A 403 -9.13 4.98 -17.04
N LEU A 404 -9.00 6.26 -16.70
CA LEU A 404 -9.61 6.85 -15.51
C LEU A 404 -11.14 6.86 -15.53
N ASN A 405 -11.74 7.01 -16.71
CA ASN A 405 -13.18 7.01 -16.90
C ASN A 405 -13.77 5.62 -17.25
N ASN A 406 -12.96 4.58 -17.25
CA ASN A 406 -13.42 3.23 -17.56
C ASN A 406 -14.38 2.72 -16.47
N PRO A 407 -15.65 2.36 -16.81
CA PRO A 407 -16.61 1.87 -15.83
C PRO A 407 -16.20 0.56 -15.13
N ALA A 408 -15.26 -0.20 -15.72
CA ALA A 408 -14.68 -1.38 -15.09
C ALA A 408 -13.65 -1.05 -14.00
N GLN A 409 -13.34 0.24 -13.77
CA GLN A 409 -12.46 0.74 -12.70
C GLN A 409 -11.10 -0.01 -12.64
N PRO A 410 -10.26 0.08 -13.69
CA PRO A 410 -9.00 -0.66 -13.73
C PRO A 410 -8.00 -0.23 -12.65
N THR A 411 -8.11 0.98 -12.11
CA THR A 411 -7.23 1.47 -11.03
C THR A 411 -7.66 1.00 -9.63
N PHE A 412 -8.84 0.41 -9.49
CA PHE A 412 -9.33 -0.08 -8.20
C PHE A 412 -8.65 -1.40 -7.81
N ASN A 413 -7.97 -1.43 -6.66
CA ASN A 413 -7.32 -2.63 -6.15
C ASN A 413 -8.33 -3.63 -5.57
N ARG A 414 -8.81 -4.55 -6.39
CA ARG A 414 -9.78 -5.57 -5.98
C ARG A 414 -9.21 -6.57 -4.98
N ALA A 415 -7.89 -6.78 -5.00
CA ALA A 415 -7.24 -7.76 -4.14
C ALA A 415 -7.22 -7.33 -2.66
N THR A 416 -7.06 -6.03 -2.39
CA THR A 416 -6.91 -5.49 -1.02
C THR A 416 -8.04 -4.58 -0.58
N GLN A 417 -8.74 -3.91 -1.52
CA GLN A 417 -9.79 -2.94 -1.22
C GLN A 417 -11.19 -3.43 -1.62
N GLY A 418 -11.27 -4.36 -2.57
CA GLY A 418 -12.54 -4.98 -2.95
C GLY A 418 -13.12 -5.81 -1.80
N GLN A 419 -14.40 -5.59 -1.49
CA GLN A 419 -15.12 -6.24 -0.41
C GLN A 419 -16.27 -7.06 -0.98
N TYR A 420 -16.19 -8.37 -0.82
CA TYR A 420 -17.09 -9.32 -1.46
C TYR A 420 -17.67 -10.32 -0.46
N PRO A 421 -18.92 -10.76 -0.63
CA PRO A 421 -19.42 -11.92 0.09
C PRO A 421 -18.58 -13.15 -0.29
N LEU A 422 -18.26 -14.01 0.70
CA LEU A 422 -17.33 -15.11 0.49
C LEU A 422 -18.02 -16.40 0.00
N GLY A 423 -19.30 -16.52 0.25
CA GLY A 423 -20.04 -17.74 -0.08
C GLY A 423 -19.47 -18.99 0.61
N SER A 424 -19.56 -20.12 -0.05
CA SER A 424 -19.23 -21.43 0.52
C SER A 424 -17.77 -21.62 0.97
N VAL A 425 -16.83 -20.74 0.63
CA VAL A 425 -15.48 -20.79 1.23
C VAL A 425 -15.54 -20.49 2.73
N PHE A 426 -16.48 -19.67 3.17
CA PHE A 426 -16.71 -19.36 4.58
C PHE A 426 -17.09 -20.58 5.44
N LYS A 427 -17.60 -21.67 4.83
CA LYS A 427 -17.96 -22.92 5.52
C LYS A 427 -16.78 -23.58 6.24
N ILE A 428 -15.54 -23.29 5.85
CA ILE A 428 -14.32 -23.69 6.57
C ILE A 428 -14.36 -23.13 8.00
N ILE A 429 -14.68 -21.84 8.12
CA ILE A 429 -14.76 -21.11 9.39
C ILE A 429 -15.98 -21.58 10.20
N THR A 430 -17.11 -21.76 9.55
CA THR A 430 -18.33 -22.28 10.20
C THR A 430 -18.13 -23.69 10.75
N MET A 431 -17.40 -24.56 10.04
CA MET A 431 -17.01 -25.88 10.55
C MET A 431 -16.10 -25.78 11.77
N ALA A 432 -15.13 -24.84 11.76
CA ALA A 432 -14.26 -24.57 12.91
C ALA A 432 -15.08 -24.14 14.13
N ALA A 433 -16.03 -23.20 13.97
CA ALA A 433 -16.94 -22.77 15.03
C ALA A 433 -17.81 -23.90 15.56
N ALA A 434 -18.34 -24.76 14.68
CA ALA A 434 -19.14 -25.92 15.04
C ALA A 434 -18.37 -26.92 15.93
N LEU A 435 -17.13 -27.24 15.55
CA LEU A 435 -16.25 -28.12 16.30
C LEU A 435 -15.79 -27.49 17.62
N ASP A 436 -15.43 -26.23 17.64
CA ASP A 436 -15.00 -25.54 18.85
C ASP A 436 -16.14 -25.43 19.89
N SER A 437 -17.38 -25.26 19.45
CA SER A 437 -18.56 -25.19 20.32
C SER A 437 -18.79 -26.47 21.11
N GLY A 438 -18.32 -27.62 20.59
CA GLY A 438 -18.59 -28.97 21.14
C GLY A 438 -20.03 -29.44 20.93
N VAL A 439 -20.91 -28.63 20.32
CA VAL A 439 -22.27 -29.03 19.93
C VAL A 439 -22.23 -30.07 18.82
N PHE A 440 -21.27 -29.89 17.92
CA PHE A 440 -21.03 -30.81 16.81
C PHE A 440 -19.67 -31.51 16.94
N THR A 441 -19.59 -32.69 16.36
CA THR A 441 -18.37 -33.49 16.26
C THR A 441 -18.13 -33.87 14.80
N PRO A 442 -16.95 -34.39 14.44
CA PRO A 442 -16.70 -34.90 13.10
C PRO A 442 -17.65 -36.03 12.67
N LEU A 443 -18.24 -36.73 13.64
CA LEU A 443 -19.18 -37.84 13.39
C LEU A 443 -20.66 -37.41 13.35
N SER A 444 -20.94 -36.15 13.72
CA SER A 444 -22.29 -35.60 13.59
C SER A 444 -22.74 -35.68 12.13
N SER A 445 -23.99 -36.10 11.88
CA SER A 445 -24.47 -36.33 10.52
C SER A 445 -25.91 -35.84 10.35
N ILE A 446 -26.19 -35.25 9.19
CA ILE A 446 -27.56 -34.91 8.76
C ILE A 446 -27.82 -35.47 7.36
N ASP A 447 -29.09 -35.45 6.95
CA ASP A 447 -29.48 -35.75 5.59
C ASP A 447 -29.46 -34.48 4.76
N CYS A 448 -28.56 -34.39 3.78
CA CYS A 448 -28.41 -33.25 2.88
C CYS A 448 -29.44 -33.37 1.74
N THR A 449 -30.61 -32.85 1.98
CA THR A 449 -31.76 -32.79 1.06
C THR A 449 -31.63 -31.57 0.13
N TYR A 450 -32.59 -31.44 -0.81
CA TYR A 450 -32.65 -30.22 -1.64
C TYR A 450 -33.01 -28.97 -0.83
N ASP A 451 -33.77 -29.15 0.24
CA ASP A 451 -34.36 -28.08 1.04
C ASP A 451 -34.00 -28.21 2.50
N TYR A 452 -33.94 -27.11 3.19
CA TYR A 452 -33.79 -26.96 4.63
C TYR A 452 -35.03 -26.24 5.16
N THR A 453 -35.75 -26.88 6.10
CA THR A 453 -37.07 -26.45 6.57
C THR A 453 -37.18 -26.30 8.09
N GLU A 454 -36.06 -26.33 8.83
CA GLU A 454 -36.08 -26.19 10.30
C GLU A 454 -36.46 -24.76 10.77
N ILE A 455 -36.39 -23.76 9.90
CA ILE A 455 -36.82 -22.41 10.21
C ILE A 455 -38.32 -22.28 9.93
N PRO A 456 -39.15 -21.97 10.94
CA PRO A 456 -40.59 -21.88 10.76
C PRO A 456 -40.98 -20.87 9.63
N GLY A 457 -41.72 -21.35 8.64
CA GLY A 457 -42.24 -20.55 7.53
C GLY A 457 -41.20 -20.19 6.46
N THR A 458 -39.99 -20.77 6.53
CA THR A 458 -38.92 -20.50 5.54
C THR A 458 -38.40 -21.80 4.95
N VAL A 459 -38.17 -21.83 3.65
CA VAL A 459 -37.47 -22.92 2.95
C VAL A 459 -36.23 -22.34 2.32
N LEU A 460 -35.07 -22.91 2.65
CA LEU A 460 -33.78 -22.61 2.04
C LEU A 460 -33.36 -23.79 1.19
N TYR A 461 -32.69 -23.55 0.08
CA TYR A 461 -32.33 -24.60 -0.87
C TYR A 461 -30.82 -24.88 -0.87
N ASP A 462 -30.50 -26.15 -1.15
CA ASP A 462 -29.13 -26.57 -1.46
C ASP A 462 -28.78 -26.24 -2.92
N TRP A 463 -27.51 -25.98 -3.21
CA TRP A 463 -27.02 -25.71 -4.55
C TRP A 463 -27.39 -26.83 -5.54
N THR A 464 -27.48 -28.11 -5.10
CA THR A 464 -27.91 -29.24 -5.93
C THR A 464 -29.34 -29.11 -6.43
N TRP A 465 -30.20 -28.37 -5.72
CA TRP A 465 -31.55 -28.07 -6.18
C TRP A 465 -31.54 -27.19 -7.43
N GLN A 466 -30.72 -26.14 -7.44
CA GLN A 466 -30.58 -25.26 -8.59
C GLN A 466 -30.07 -26.04 -9.81
N HIS A 467 -29.01 -26.83 -9.64
CA HIS A 467 -28.50 -27.69 -10.70
C HIS A 467 -29.54 -28.68 -11.23
N CYS A 468 -30.41 -29.17 -10.37
CA CYS A 468 -31.54 -29.99 -10.81
C CYS A 468 -32.55 -29.22 -11.68
N GLN A 469 -32.87 -27.95 -11.31
CA GLN A 469 -33.75 -27.12 -12.12
C GLN A 469 -33.11 -26.82 -13.48
N ASP A 470 -31.83 -26.51 -13.50
CA ASP A 470 -31.08 -26.22 -14.72
C ASP A 470 -30.99 -27.45 -15.64
N GLU A 471 -30.74 -28.65 -15.07
CA GLU A 471 -30.74 -29.92 -15.81
C GLU A 471 -32.11 -30.22 -16.42
N LYS A 472 -33.20 -30.03 -15.66
CA LYS A 472 -34.57 -30.18 -16.17
C LYS A 472 -34.86 -29.22 -17.32
N ALA A 473 -34.47 -27.95 -17.17
CA ALA A 473 -34.67 -26.94 -18.18
C ALA A 473 -33.89 -27.25 -19.47
N ALA A 474 -32.62 -27.68 -19.33
CA ALA A 474 -31.77 -28.03 -20.45
C ALA A 474 -32.23 -29.28 -21.23
N ASN A 475 -32.72 -30.31 -20.50
CA ASN A 475 -33.10 -31.59 -21.09
C ASN A 475 -34.58 -31.70 -21.44
N GLY A 476 -35.42 -30.75 -21.03
CA GLY A 476 -36.85 -30.79 -21.19
C GLY A 476 -37.53 -31.97 -20.47
N THR A 477 -36.95 -32.39 -19.30
CA THR A 477 -37.40 -33.53 -18.51
C THR A 477 -37.78 -33.11 -17.11
N ASP A 478 -38.60 -33.93 -16.39
CA ASP A 478 -38.93 -33.69 -14.99
C ASP A 478 -37.98 -34.44 -14.00
N THR A 479 -36.91 -35.06 -14.51
CA THR A 479 -35.98 -35.87 -13.71
C THR A 479 -34.56 -35.29 -13.74
N CYS A 480 -33.87 -35.40 -12.64
CA CYS A 480 -32.48 -35.03 -12.48
C CYS A 480 -31.65 -36.30 -12.24
N ASN A 481 -30.59 -36.50 -13.02
CA ASN A 481 -29.78 -37.71 -12.99
C ASN A 481 -28.28 -37.46 -12.74
N GLY A 482 -27.85 -36.17 -12.86
CA GLY A 482 -26.45 -35.78 -12.63
C GLY A 482 -26.03 -35.90 -11.17
N VAL A 483 -24.79 -36.25 -10.90
CA VAL A 483 -24.22 -36.33 -9.55
C VAL A 483 -24.40 -35.02 -8.77
N ASN A 484 -24.33 -33.89 -9.48
CA ASN A 484 -24.51 -32.55 -8.91
C ASN A 484 -25.96 -32.10 -8.86
N SER A 485 -26.87 -32.80 -9.52
CA SER A 485 -28.31 -32.48 -9.56
C SER A 485 -29.14 -33.42 -8.64
N GLN A 486 -28.52 -34.22 -7.83
CA GLN A 486 -29.15 -35.10 -6.86
C GLN A 486 -28.88 -34.64 -5.42
N PRO A 487 -29.83 -34.82 -4.47
CA PRO A 487 -29.57 -34.60 -3.05
C PRO A 487 -28.33 -35.36 -2.60
N SER A 488 -27.52 -34.76 -1.78
CA SER A 488 -26.26 -35.39 -1.35
C SER A 488 -26.45 -36.54 -0.33
N GLY A 489 -27.67 -36.67 0.27
CA GLY A 489 -28.02 -37.69 1.22
C GLY A 489 -27.30 -37.53 2.56
N LYS A 490 -27.21 -38.61 3.33
CA LYS A 490 -26.64 -38.57 4.67
C LYS A 490 -25.12 -38.28 4.62
N LEU A 491 -24.69 -37.15 5.22
CA LEU A 491 -23.31 -36.73 5.29
C LEU A 491 -22.86 -36.44 6.71
N THR A 492 -21.65 -36.85 7.05
CA THR A 492 -20.96 -36.35 8.26
C THR A 492 -20.54 -34.88 8.07
N LEU A 493 -20.15 -34.21 9.15
CA LEU A 493 -19.75 -32.81 9.08
C LEU A 493 -18.57 -32.57 8.09
N PRO A 494 -17.46 -33.37 8.09
CA PRO A 494 -16.41 -33.23 7.07
C PRO A 494 -16.91 -33.50 5.63
N GLN A 495 -17.80 -34.52 5.47
CA GLN A 495 -18.41 -34.76 4.15
C GLN A 495 -19.33 -33.64 3.71
N GLY A 496 -20.00 -32.95 4.66
CA GLY A 496 -20.76 -31.72 4.39
C GLY A 496 -19.87 -30.62 3.83
N LEU A 497 -18.67 -30.41 4.37
CA LEU A 497 -17.70 -29.46 3.85
C LEU A 497 -17.20 -29.86 2.46
N MET A 498 -16.83 -31.13 2.28
CA MET A 498 -16.36 -31.69 1.00
C MET A 498 -17.40 -31.52 -0.10
N ARG A 499 -18.67 -31.78 0.20
CA ARG A 499 -19.80 -31.67 -0.74
C ARG A 499 -20.35 -30.25 -0.83
N SER A 500 -19.92 -29.34 0.06
CA SER A 500 -20.46 -27.98 0.17
C SER A 500 -21.97 -27.93 0.47
N CYS A 501 -22.52 -28.91 1.18
CA CYS A 501 -23.95 -29.04 1.50
C CYS A 501 -24.46 -27.82 2.27
N ASP A 502 -25.30 -26.97 1.68
CA ASP A 502 -25.87 -25.78 2.31
C ASP A 502 -26.75 -26.12 3.52
N PRO A 503 -27.67 -27.14 3.47
CA PRO A 503 -28.47 -27.55 4.62
C PRO A 503 -27.63 -27.88 5.87
N TRP A 504 -26.44 -28.48 5.72
CA TRP A 504 -25.56 -28.75 6.83
C TRP A 504 -25.13 -27.47 7.55
N PHE A 505 -24.72 -26.44 6.79
CA PHE A 505 -24.22 -25.18 7.32
C PHE A 505 -25.34 -24.25 7.79
N TYR A 506 -26.51 -24.31 7.17
CA TYR A 506 -27.76 -23.70 7.71
C TYR A 506 -28.08 -24.28 9.09
N HIS A 507 -28.02 -25.61 9.24
CA HIS A 507 -28.27 -26.29 10.49
C HIS A 507 -27.26 -25.86 11.57
N ILE A 508 -25.99 -25.73 11.26
CA ILE A 508 -24.98 -25.22 12.22
C ILE A 508 -25.35 -23.79 12.65
N GLY A 509 -25.53 -22.86 11.72
CA GLY A 509 -25.85 -21.46 12.03
C GLY A 509 -27.11 -21.33 12.88
N TYR A 510 -28.19 -22.01 12.48
CA TYR A 510 -29.47 -21.98 13.19
C TYR A 510 -29.38 -22.62 14.58
N THR A 511 -28.71 -23.77 14.71
CA THR A 511 -28.56 -24.49 15.97
C THR A 511 -27.72 -23.71 16.98
N LEU A 512 -26.57 -23.18 16.57
CA LEU A 512 -25.69 -22.39 17.45
C LEU A 512 -26.38 -21.09 17.91
N TYR A 513 -27.12 -20.43 17.02
CA TYR A 513 -27.86 -19.21 17.37
C TYR A 513 -28.96 -19.45 18.40
N ASN A 514 -29.67 -20.56 18.29
CA ASN A 514 -30.83 -20.89 19.12
C ASN A 514 -30.51 -21.74 20.37
N GLN A 515 -29.25 -21.93 20.75
CA GLN A 515 -28.91 -22.58 22.05
C GLN A 515 -29.56 -21.82 23.21
N GLU A 516 -30.16 -22.54 24.13
CA GLU A 516 -31.01 -22.01 25.22
C GLU A 516 -30.30 -20.94 26.07
N ASP A 517 -29.02 -21.09 26.32
CA ASP A 517 -28.20 -20.12 27.09
C ASP A 517 -27.68 -18.95 26.28
N GLY A 518 -27.88 -18.94 24.96
CA GLY A 518 -27.36 -17.93 24.03
C GLY A 518 -25.82 -17.91 23.90
N LYS A 519 -25.12 -18.88 24.49
CA LYS A 519 -23.67 -18.94 24.60
C LYS A 519 -22.96 -18.93 23.24
N TYR A 520 -23.54 -19.54 22.24
CA TYR A 520 -22.94 -19.74 20.93
C TYR A 520 -23.56 -18.86 19.84
N ARG A 521 -24.39 -17.86 20.23
CA ARG A 521 -25.12 -17.03 19.28
C ARG A 521 -24.21 -16.38 18.23
N ASN A 522 -23.04 -15.91 18.63
CA ASN A 522 -22.07 -15.24 17.77
C ASN A 522 -20.89 -16.15 17.38
N ALA A 523 -20.92 -17.45 17.70
CA ALA A 523 -19.75 -18.32 17.55
C ALA A 523 -19.16 -18.35 16.14
N VAL A 524 -20.00 -18.29 15.10
CA VAL A 524 -19.55 -18.25 13.70
C VAL A 524 -18.88 -16.91 13.38
N SER A 525 -19.47 -15.80 13.79
CA SER A 525 -18.91 -14.45 13.57
C SER A 525 -17.63 -14.22 14.38
N ASP A 526 -17.59 -14.68 15.63
CA ASP A 526 -16.40 -14.59 16.47
C ASP A 526 -15.24 -15.43 15.91
N MET A 527 -15.55 -16.64 15.42
CA MET A 527 -14.55 -17.48 14.74
C MET A 527 -14.03 -16.80 13.48
N ALA A 528 -14.89 -16.18 12.69
CA ALA A 528 -14.48 -15.45 11.48
C ALA A 528 -13.54 -14.27 11.80
N ARG A 529 -13.83 -13.50 12.85
CA ARG A 529 -12.93 -12.43 13.33
C ARG A 529 -11.60 -12.99 13.83
N ALA A 530 -11.62 -14.14 14.50
CA ALA A 530 -10.40 -14.82 14.94
C ALA A 530 -9.57 -15.38 13.77
N PHE A 531 -10.21 -15.71 12.63
CA PHE A 531 -9.54 -16.05 11.37
C PHE A 531 -8.98 -14.82 10.64
N GLY A 532 -9.10 -13.63 11.21
CA GLY A 532 -8.55 -12.38 10.67
C GLY A 532 -9.50 -11.61 9.76
N LEU A 533 -10.76 -12.04 9.60
CA LEU A 533 -11.75 -11.35 8.78
C LEU A 533 -12.40 -10.18 9.53
N GLY A 534 -12.89 -9.19 8.79
CA GLY A 534 -13.56 -8.01 9.37
C GLY A 534 -12.62 -7.04 10.07
N LYS A 535 -11.33 -7.09 9.79
CA LYS A 535 -10.29 -6.15 10.23
C LYS A 535 -9.15 -6.13 9.23
N ALA A 536 -8.37 -5.06 9.23
CA ALA A 536 -7.18 -4.95 8.41
C ALA A 536 -6.20 -6.11 8.67
N SER A 537 -5.58 -6.65 7.62
CA SER A 537 -4.58 -7.72 7.69
C SER A 537 -3.24 -7.23 8.25
N GLY A 538 -3.03 -5.91 8.21
CA GLY A 538 -1.80 -5.25 8.65
C GLY A 538 -0.72 -5.18 7.58
N ILE A 539 -1.06 -5.39 6.31
CA ILE A 539 -0.14 -5.08 5.21
C ILE A 539 0.12 -3.57 5.18
N GLU A 540 1.39 -3.17 5.15
CA GLU A 540 1.77 -1.74 5.25
C GLU A 540 1.95 -1.07 3.90
N GLN A 541 2.25 -1.86 2.87
CA GLN A 541 2.72 -1.36 1.59
C GLN A 541 1.61 -0.89 0.66
N VAL A 542 0.38 -1.30 0.91
CA VAL A 542 -0.80 -0.97 0.09
C VAL A 542 -2.00 -0.62 0.97
N ALA A 543 -2.91 0.17 0.45
CA ALA A 543 -4.18 0.41 1.11
C ALA A 543 -5.03 -0.87 1.13
N GLU A 544 -5.67 -1.15 2.26
CA GLU A 544 -6.57 -2.30 2.41
C GLU A 544 -7.91 -1.89 3.03
N ALA A 545 -8.96 -2.67 2.74
CA ALA A 545 -10.25 -2.57 3.37
C ALA A 545 -10.38 -3.61 4.50
N GLU A 546 -11.08 -3.24 5.57
CA GLU A 546 -11.27 -4.11 6.72
C GLU A 546 -12.26 -5.26 6.47
N GLY A 547 -13.17 -5.12 5.51
CA GLY A 547 -14.30 -6.03 5.37
C GLY A 547 -15.36 -5.82 6.46
N ALA A 548 -16.30 -6.76 6.58
CA ALA A 548 -17.34 -6.72 7.59
C ALA A 548 -17.76 -8.14 8.01
N ILE A 549 -17.75 -8.40 9.30
CA ILE A 549 -18.28 -9.63 9.90
C ILE A 549 -19.32 -9.24 10.94
N PRO A 550 -20.61 -9.20 10.55
CA PRO A 550 -21.68 -8.85 11.47
C PRO A 550 -22.01 -10.00 12.44
N ASP A 551 -22.58 -9.65 13.59
CA ASP A 551 -23.23 -10.62 14.46
C ASP A 551 -24.64 -10.94 13.93
N PRO A 552 -25.10 -12.19 14.07
CA PRO A 552 -26.44 -12.56 13.61
C PRO A 552 -27.54 -11.88 14.44
N THR A 553 -28.56 -11.37 13.76
CA THR A 553 -29.70 -10.67 14.37
C THR A 553 -30.86 -11.63 14.71
N ASP A 554 -30.98 -12.71 13.97
CA ASP A 554 -31.99 -13.75 14.11
C ASP A 554 -31.50 -15.08 13.53
N GLY A 555 -32.31 -16.14 13.68
CA GLY A 555 -31.95 -17.48 13.20
C GLY A 555 -31.77 -17.58 11.69
N LEU A 556 -32.54 -16.85 10.89
CA LEU A 556 -32.38 -16.80 9.43
C LEU A 556 -31.11 -16.08 9.03
N ASN A 557 -30.80 -14.97 9.67
CA ASN A 557 -29.56 -14.25 9.43
C ASN A 557 -28.34 -15.09 9.83
N ALA A 558 -28.43 -15.87 10.93
CA ALA A 558 -27.38 -16.80 11.33
C ALA A 558 -27.11 -17.89 10.27
N THR A 559 -28.13 -18.40 9.58
CA THR A 559 -27.95 -19.36 8.47
C THR A 559 -27.26 -18.72 7.28
N SER A 560 -27.60 -17.46 6.95
CA SER A 560 -26.95 -16.72 5.86
C SER A 560 -25.47 -16.47 6.14
N ILE A 561 -25.14 -16.01 7.36
CA ILE A 561 -23.75 -15.81 7.80
C ILE A 561 -22.97 -17.14 7.75
N ALA A 562 -23.58 -18.27 8.18
CA ALA A 562 -22.91 -19.55 8.23
C ALA A 562 -22.46 -20.10 6.87
N ILE A 563 -23.02 -19.59 5.78
CA ILE A 563 -22.61 -19.92 4.40
C ILE A 563 -21.84 -18.77 3.72
N GLY A 564 -21.46 -17.72 4.47
CA GLY A 564 -20.69 -16.57 3.95
C GLY A 564 -21.51 -15.63 3.08
N GLN A 565 -22.81 -15.51 3.36
CA GLN A 565 -23.75 -14.64 2.68
C GLN A 565 -24.28 -13.52 3.60
N GLY A 566 -25.21 -12.75 3.12
CA GLY A 566 -25.75 -11.60 3.84
C GLY A 566 -24.75 -10.43 3.82
N ASN A 567 -24.47 -9.88 5.01
CA ASN A 567 -23.56 -8.72 5.14
C ASN A 567 -22.11 -9.13 5.50
N VAL A 568 -21.73 -10.39 5.26
CA VAL A 568 -20.33 -10.84 5.35
C VAL A 568 -19.56 -10.30 4.15
N LEU A 569 -18.56 -9.47 4.39
CA LEU A 569 -17.72 -8.88 3.36
C LEU A 569 -16.25 -9.09 3.70
N VAL A 570 -15.48 -9.61 2.75
CA VAL A 570 -14.05 -9.89 2.90
C VAL A 570 -13.25 -9.45 1.68
N THR A 571 -11.95 -9.26 1.84
CA THR A 571 -11.03 -9.02 0.73
C THR A 571 -10.35 -10.33 0.29
N PRO A 572 -9.94 -10.47 -0.98
CA PRO A 572 -9.14 -11.62 -1.43
C PRO A 572 -7.85 -11.83 -0.64
N LEU A 573 -7.21 -10.75 -0.18
CA LEU A 573 -6.04 -10.82 0.70
C LEU A 573 -6.36 -11.49 2.05
N GLN A 574 -7.47 -11.13 2.67
CA GLN A 574 -7.91 -11.79 3.91
C GLN A 574 -8.19 -13.26 3.69
N VAL A 575 -8.76 -13.62 2.54
CA VAL A 575 -9.03 -15.04 2.19
C VAL A 575 -7.73 -15.82 2.05
N ALA A 576 -6.75 -15.32 1.30
CA ALA A 576 -5.44 -15.96 1.17
C ALA A 576 -4.75 -16.14 2.54
N SER A 577 -4.85 -15.12 3.40
CA SER A 577 -4.23 -15.12 4.73
C SER A 577 -4.81 -16.21 5.65
N PHE A 578 -6.14 -16.35 5.73
CA PHE A 578 -6.70 -17.42 6.59
C PHE A 578 -6.51 -18.81 5.99
N ILE A 579 -6.50 -18.94 4.67
CA ILE A 579 -6.19 -20.22 4.00
C ILE A 579 -4.75 -20.65 4.30
N ALA A 580 -3.79 -19.72 4.27
CA ALA A 580 -2.42 -19.98 4.70
C ALA A 580 -2.36 -20.44 6.17
N ALA A 581 -3.12 -19.77 7.05
CA ALA A 581 -3.19 -20.16 8.46
C ALA A 581 -3.82 -21.56 8.67
N VAL A 582 -4.83 -21.91 7.88
CA VAL A 582 -5.37 -23.27 7.90
C VAL A 582 -4.32 -24.28 7.44
N ALA A 583 -3.55 -23.96 6.41
CA ALA A 583 -2.52 -24.84 5.85
C ALA A 583 -1.37 -25.13 6.85
N ASN A 584 -0.85 -24.09 7.52
CA ASN A 584 0.33 -24.17 8.39
C ASN A 584 0.05 -24.62 9.84
N GLY A 585 -1.15 -25.06 10.15
CA GLY A 585 -1.49 -25.50 11.48
C GLY A 585 -1.99 -24.41 12.43
N GLY A 586 -2.35 -23.24 11.92
CA GLY A 586 -3.10 -22.21 12.65
C GLY A 586 -2.40 -20.89 12.86
N THR A 587 -1.22 -20.66 12.30
CA THR A 587 -0.49 -19.39 12.44
C THR A 587 -0.95 -18.37 11.38
N LEU A 588 -1.51 -17.24 11.81
CA LEU A 588 -1.78 -16.10 10.93
C LEU A 588 -0.54 -15.24 10.83
N TYR A 589 0.06 -15.19 9.65
CA TYR A 589 1.16 -14.26 9.36
C TYR A 589 0.63 -12.94 8.81
N ARG A 590 1.34 -11.86 9.11
CA ARG A 590 1.11 -10.56 8.47
C ARG A 590 1.54 -10.64 7.01
N PRO A 591 0.67 -10.31 6.05
CA PRO A 591 1.05 -10.25 4.64
C PRO A 591 2.10 -9.17 4.41
N GLN A 592 3.12 -9.45 3.60
CA GLN A 592 4.20 -8.51 3.30
C GLN A 592 4.62 -8.61 1.83
N LEU A 593 4.95 -7.46 1.23
CA LEU A 593 5.39 -7.33 -0.17
C LEU A 593 6.89 -7.04 -0.31
N VAL A 594 7.59 -6.72 0.79
CA VAL A 594 9.00 -6.31 0.73
C VAL A 594 9.90 -7.42 1.25
N GLU A 595 10.84 -7.86 0.42
CA GLU A 595 11.87 -8.84 0.76
C GLU A 595 13.09 -8.18 1.41
N LYS A 596 13.55 -7.05 0.84
CA LYS A 596 14.66 -6.29 1.41
C LYS A 596 14.70 -4.85 0.88
N ILE A 597 15.34 -3.99 1.65
CA ILE A 597 15.72 -2.64 1.26
C ILE A 597 17.24 -2.59 1.23
N GLN A 598 17.81 -2.27 0.07
CA GLN A 598 19.23 -2.37 -0.19
C GLN A 598 19.81 -1.02 -0.62
N PRO A 599 20.75 -0.44 0.15
CA PRO A 599 21.50 0.74 -0.30
C PRO A 599 22.44 0.36 -1.45
N VAL A 600 22.88 1.37 -2.21
CA VAL A 600 23.84 1.19 -3.33
C VAL A 600 25.14 0.55 -2.82
N SER A 601 25.50 0.78 -1.57
CA SER A 601 26.68 0.19 -0.94
C SER A 601 26.41 -0.13 0.53
N GLY A 602 26.91 -1.25 1.01
CA GLY A 602 26.74 -1.69 2.39
C GLY A 602 25.76 -2.85 2.56
N GLU A 603 25.40 -3.14 3.80
CA GLU A 603 24.44 -4.17 4.14
C GLU A 603 23.00 -3.68 3.94
N ALA A 604 22.07 -4.60 3.77
CA ALA A 604 20.66 -4.28 3.65
C ALA A 604 20.15 -3.53 4.89
N ILE A 605 19.36 -2.48 4.69
CA ILE A 605 18.73 -1.70 5.77
C ILE A 605 17.65 -2.54 6.46
N SER A 606 16.92 -3.31 5.67
CA SER A 606 15.87 -4.21 6.13
C SER A 606 15.87 -5.48 5.30
N VAL A 607 15.62 -6.60 5.94
CA VAL A 607 15.42 -7.91 5.32
C VAL A 607 14.12 -8.49 5.87
N PHE A 608 13.40 -9.19 5.03
CA PHE A 608 12.14 -9.82 5.39
C PHE A 608 12.30 -10.74 6.61
N GLU A 609 11.39 -10.56 7.56
CA GLU A 609 11.20 -11.47 8.68
C GLU A 609 9.69 -11.80 8.79
N PRO A 610 9.32 -13.11 8.92
CA PRO A 610 7.94 -13.49 9.14
C PRO A 610 7.39 -12.85 10.40
N GLN A 611 6.24 -12.21 10.31
CA GLN A 611 5.59 -11.58 11.46
C GLN A 611 4.27 -12.26 11.76
N VAL A 612 4.16 -12.80 12.98
CA VAL A 612 2.93 -13.47 13.44
C VAL A 612 1.91 -12.42 13.84
N ASN A 613 0.75 -12.45 13.20
CA ASN A 613 -0.38 -11.55 13.45
C ASN A 613 -1.47 -12.18 14.36
N GLY A 614 -1.36 -13.47 14.63
CA GLY A 614 -2.26 -14.22 15.50
C GLY A 614 -2.19 -15.71 15.29
N THR A 615 -3.07 -16.42 15.98
CA THR A 615 -3.25 -17.88 15.85
C THR A 615 -4.73 -18.20 15.81
N LEU A 616 -5.11 -19.18 14.97
CA LEU A 616 -6.48 -19.65 14.91
C LEU A 616 -6.86 -20.36 16.23
N PRO A 617 -8.00 -20.02 16.84
CA PRO A 617 -8.45 -20.65 18.08
C PRO A 617 -9.08 -22.03 17.81
N VAL A 618 -8.42 -22.87 17.02
CA VAL A 618 -8.91 -24.19 16.61
C VAL A 618 -7.97 -25.26 17.18
N LYS A 619 -8.53 -26.29 17.81
CA LYS A 619 -7.70 -27.39 18.30
C LYS A 619 -6.98 -28.09 17.14
N PRO A 620 -5.70 -28.49 17.30
CA PRO A 620 -4.96 -29.14 16.22
C PRO A 620 -5.65 -30.36 15.60
N ALA A 621 -6.38 -31.16 16.43
CA ALA A 621 -7.13 -32.30 15.94
C ALA A 621 -8.31 -31.89 15.04
N ASP A 622 -9.02 -30.81 15.41
CA ASP A 622 -10.16 -30.31 14.65
C ASP A 622 -9.69 -29.64 13.36
N LEU A 623 -8.58 -28.91 13.43
CA LEU A 623 -7.96 -28.28 12.25
C LEU A 623 -7.52 -29.35 11.22
N LYS A 624 -6.97 -30.49 11.69
CA LYS A 624 -6.62 -31.59 10.80
C LYS A 624 -7.85 -32.19 10.12
N VAL A 625 -8.98 -32.29 10.81
CA VAL A 625 -10.25 -32.76 10.21
C VAL A 625 -10.72 -31.78 9.11
N ILE A 626 -10.58 -30.48 9.35
CA ILE A 626 -10.90 -29.44 8.35
C ILE A 626 -9.97 -29.57 7.14
N GLN A 627 -8.66 -29.68 7.35
CA GLN A 627 -7.66 -29.83 6.28
C GLN A 627 -7.95 -31.07 5.40
N GLU A 628 -8.29 -32.20 6.02
CA GLU A 628 -8.63 -33.43 5.28
C GLU A 628 -9.95 -33.27 4.49
N ALA A 629 -10.96 -32.63 5.09
CA ALA A 629 -12.21 -32.36 4.40
C ALA A 629 -11.97 -31.43 3.17
N MET A 630 -11.10 -30.41 3.30
CA MET A 630 -10.68 -29.56 2.19
C MET A 630 -9.91 -30.33 1.11
N ARG A 631 -9.08 -31.31 1.48
CA ARG A 631 -8.40 -32.19 0.54
C ARG A 631 -9.39 -33.04 -0.25
N GLU A 632 -10.42 -33.58 0.43
CA GLU A 632 -11.47 -34.32 -0.24
C GLU A 632 -12.29 -33.50 -1.25
N VAL A 633 -12.38 -32.19 -1.11
CA VAL A 633 -13.00 -31.31 -2.13
C VAL A 633 -12.37 -31.51 -3.50
N ALA A 634 -11.05 -31.68 -3.56
CA ALA A 634 -10.29 -31.90 -4.80
C ALA A 634 -10.23 -33.38 -5.22
N THR A 635 -10.11 -34.32 -4.27
CA THR A 635 -9.75 -35.72 -4.56
C THR A 635 -10.93 -36.68 -4.57
N ASN A 636 -12.01 -36.40 -3.86
CA ASN A 636 -13.20 -37.24 -3.83
C ASN A 636 -14.05 -36.98 -5.10
N ARG A 637 -14.53 -38.06 -5.73
CA ARG A 637 -15.40 -37.95 -6.94
C ARG A 637 -16.68 -37.15 -6.74
N ARG A 638 -17.12 -36.98 -5.50
CA ARG A 638 -18.27 -36.14 -5.12
C ARG A 638 -17.84 -34.74 -4.68
N GLY A 639 -16.55 -34.47 -4.56
CA GLY A 639 -16.02 -33.17 -4.21
C GLY A 639 -16.28 -32.12 -5.30
N THR A 640 -16.54 -30.90 -4.89
CA THR A 640 -16.96 -29.84 -5.81
C THR A 640 -15.87 -29.36 -6.76
N ALA A 641 -14.59 -29.68 -6.51
CA ALA A 641 -13.46 -29.37 -7.40
C ALA A 641 -12.88 -30.60 -8.11
N TYR A 642 -13.48 -31.80 -7.96
CA TYR A 642 -12.93 -33.03 -8.50
C TYR A 642 -12.70 -32.98 -10.02
N TYR A 643 -13.61 -32.42 -10.78
CA TYR A 643 -13.47 -32.36 -12.24
C TYR A 643 -12.25 -31.55 -12.70
N THR A 644 -11.89 -30.51 -11.97
CA THR A 644 -10.72 -29.66 -12.29
C THR A 644 -9.44 -30.23 -11.67
N LEU A 645 -9.49 -30.81 -10.45
CA LEU A 645 -8.30 -31.12 -9.65
C LEU A 645 -8.11 -32.61 -9.36
N GLY A 646 -9.09 -33.49 -9.66
CA GLY A 646 -9.04 -34.90 -9.28
C GLY A 646 -7.87 -35.70 -9.83
N ASN A 647 -7.32 -35.28 -10.96
CA ASN A 647 -6.12 -35.86 -11.59
C ASN A 647 -4.94 -34.88 -11.58
N PHE A 648 -5.01 -33.84 -10.75
CA PHE A 648 -3.94 -32.85 -10.69
C PHE A 648 -2.68 -33.45 -10.04
N ALA A 649 -1.52 -33.22 -10.65
CA ALA A 649 -0.26 -33.79 -10.18
C ALA A 649 0.22 -33.20 -8.85
N ILE A 650 -0.18 -31.95 -8.55
CA ILE A 650 0.12 -31.29 -7.29
C ILE A 650 -1.01 -31.58 -6.30
N PRO A 651 -0.73 -32.22 -5.17
CA PRO A 651 -1.72 -32.40 -4.12
C PRO A 651 -2.16 -31.05 -3.57
N VAL A 652 -3.47 -30.85 -3.44
CA VAL A 652 -4.05 -29.61 -2.93
C VAL A 652 -5.19 -29.88 -1.98
N ALA A 653 -5.41 -28.94 -1.06
CA ALA A 653 -6.62 -28.84 -0.26
C ALA A 653 -7.32 -27.52 -0.58
N ALA A 654 -8.63 -27.54 -0.83
CA ALA A 654 -9.30 -26.38 -1.38
C ALA A 654 -10.80 -26.33 -1.03
N LYS A 655 -11.43 -25.21 -1.36
CA LYS A 655 -12.86 -25.01 -1.26
C LYS A 655 -13.38 -24.13 -2.40
N THR A 656 -14.43 -24.57 -3.06
CA THR A 656 -15.20 -23.76 -4.01
C THR A 656 -16.13 -22.80 -3.28
N GLY A 657 -16.37 -21.63 -3.85
CA GLY A 657 -17.35 -20.67 -3.39
C GLY A 657 -18.17 -20.11 -4.56
N THR A 658 -19.41 -19.88 -4.29
CA THR A 658 -20.35 -19.17 -5.18
C THR A 658 -21.09 -18.21 -4.26
N ALA A 659 -20.99 -16.90 -4.50
CA ALA A 659 -21.53 -15.88 -3.62
C ALA A 659 -22.45 -14.95 -4.37
N GLU A 660 -23.70 -14.85 -3.94
CA GLU A 660 -24.68 -13.92 -4.52
C GLU A 660 -24.23 -12.47 -4.27
N SER A 661 -24.30 -11.65 -5.31
CA SER A 661 -23.87 -10.25 -5.29
C SER A 661 -25.00 -9.26 -5.55
N GLY A 662 -26.21 -9.77 -5.87
CA GLY A 662 -27.32 -8.97 -6.38
C GLY A 662 -27.24 -8.69 -7.90
N ALA A 663 -26.18 -9.12 -8.58
CA ALA A 663 -26.09 -9.18 -10.03
C ALA A 663 -26.79 -10.43 -10.58
N VAL A 664 -26.87 -10.56 -11.92
CA VAL A 664 -27.46 -11.74 -12.56
C VAL A 664 -26.65 -13.01 -12.26
N GLU A 665 -25.33 -12.89 -12.35
CA GLU A 665 -24.41 -13.98 -12.04
C GLU A 665 -23.73 -13.72 -10.68
N PRO A 666 -23.53 -14.77 -9.86
CA PRO A 666 -22.81 -14.64 -8.59
C PRO A 666 -21.31 -14.47 -8.79
N HIS A 667 -20.60 -14.11 -7.71
CA HIS A 667 -19.14 -14.15 -7.69
C HIS A 667 -18.64 -15.59 -7.63
N ALA A 668 -17.66 -15.92 -8.46
CA ALA A 668 -16.97 -17.20 -8.44
C ALA A 668 -15.75 -17.13 -7.52
N TRP A 669 -15.73 -17.93 -6.45
CA TRP A 669 -14.61 -18.03 -5.53
C TRP A 669 -13.95 -19.41 -5.57
N PHE A 670 -12.65 -19.41 -5.42
CA PHE A 670 -11.89 -20.60 -5.13
C PHE A 670 -10.72 -20.27 -4.20
N ALA A 671 -10.57 -21.02 -3.13
CA ALA A 671 -9.47 -20.80 -2.20
C ALA A 671 -8.91 -22.15 -1.73
N GLY A 672 -7.59 -22.25 -1.66
CA GLY A 672 -6.93 -23.49 -1.28
C GLY A 672 -5.42 -23.31 -1.17
N TYR A 673 -4.73 -24.40 -0.89
CA TYR A 673 -3.28 -24.42 -0.70
C TYR A 673 -2.68 -25.71 -1.26
N SER A 674 -1.39 -25.67 -1.59
CA SER A 674 -0.62 -26.83 -2.02
C SER A 674 -0.18 -27.70 -0.83
N LEU A 675 0.07 -28.95 -1.11
CA LEU A 675 0.62 -29.96 -0.20
C LEU A 675 1.74 -30.71 -0.95
N TYR A 676 2.55 -29.96 -1.67
CA TYR A 676 3.58 -30.50 -2.57
C TYR A 676 4.94 -30.34 -1.93
N ASP A 677 5.47 -31.42 -1.38
CA ASP A 677 6.81 -31.46 -0.77
C ASP A 677 7.90 -31.24 -1.85
N SER A 678 8.06 -29.97 -2.23
CA SER A 678 9.08 -29.52 -3.18
C SER A 678 10.32 -29.04 -2.42
N PRO A 679 11.52 -29.50 -2.78
CA PRO A 679 12.75 -29.06 -2.11
C PRO A 679 13.08 -27.57 -2.34
N ASP A 680 12.58 -27.02 -3.46
CA ASP A 680 12.98 -25.68 -3.92
C ASP A 680 11.87 -24.62 -3.80
N LYS A 681 10.63 -25.06 -3.61
CA LYS A 681 9.47 -24.13 -3.56
C LYS A 681 8.58 -24.45 -2.39
N PRO A 682 8.37 -23.48 -1.47
CA PRO A 682 7.47 -23.65 -0.34
C PRO A 682 6.01 -23.84 -0.80
N ASP A 683 5.19 -24.40 0.06
CA ASP A 683 3.76 -24.47 -0.17
C ASP A 683 3.14 -23.06 -0.19
N ILE A 684 2.13 -22.90 -1.06
CA ILE A 684 1.42 -21.63 -1.26
C ILE A 684 -0.08 -21.76 -0.98
N ALA A 685 -0.66 -20.71 -0.43
CA ALA A 685 -2.08 -20.49 -0.35
C ALA A 685 -2.50 -19.52 -1.46
N VAL A 686 -3.61 -19.84 -2.12
CA VAL A 686 -4.13 -19.05 -3.24
C VAL A 686 -5.62 -18.78 -3.04
N ALA A 687 -5.99 -17.51 -3.16
CA ALA A 687 -7.38 -17.06 -3.25
C ALA A 687 -7.64 -16.51 -4.64
N VAL A 688 -8.68 -17.00 -5.30
CA VAL A 688 -9.14 -16.53 -6.61
C VAL A 688 -10.59 -16.06 -6.50
N LEU A 689 -10.83 -14.85 -6.95
CA LEU A 689 -12.15 -14.26 -7.14
C LEU A 689 -12.34 -13.93 -8.61
N VAL A 690 -13.44 -14.36 -9.22
CA VAL A 690 -13.92 -13.84 -10.50
C VAL A 690 -15.28 -13.20 -10.27
N ASP A 691 -15.33 -11.91 -10.55
CA ASP A 691 -16.47 -11.06 -10.19
C ASP A 691 -17.65 -11.26 -11.15
N ASN A 692 -18.83 -11.63 -10.62
CA ASN A 692 -20.08 -11.79 -11.36
C ASN A 692 -19.98 -12.68 -12.61
N LYS A 693 -19.37 -13.88 -12.46
CA LYS A 693 -19.19 -14.83 -13.59
C LYS A 693 -19.82 -16.20 -13.37
N GLY A 694 -20.42 -16.44 -12.21
CA GLY A 694 -21.10 -17.70 -11.94
C GLY A 694 -20.40 -18.57 -10.90
N GLU A 695 -20.23 -19.86 -11.18
CA GLU A 695 -19.76 -20.82 -10.20
C GLU A 695 -18.24 -20.85 -10.04
N GLY A 696 -17.78 -20.97 -8.78
CA GLY A 696 -16.37 -21.08 -8.45
C GLY A 696 -15.69 -22.32 -9.06
N ALA A 697 -16.42 -23.42 -9.19
CA ALA A 697 -15.89 -24.64 -9.82
C ALA A 697 -15.61 -24.45 -11.33
N THR A 698 -16.38 -23.59 -11.99
CA THR A 698 -16.31 -23.34 -13.45
C THR A 698 -15.25 -22.32 -13.82
N TRP A 699 -15.13 -21.23 -13.05
CA TRP A 699 -14.26 -20.10 -13.37
C TRP A 699 -13.01 -20.01 -12.48
N ALA A 700 -13.19 -20.01 -11.18
CA ALA A 700 -12.08 -19.76 -10.25
C ALA A 700 -11.20 -21.00 -10.00
N ALA A 701 -11.75 -22.22 -10.02
CA ALA A 701 -10.97 -23.44 -9.84
C ALA A 701 -9.96 -23.71 -10.97
N PRO A 702 -10.29 -23.51 -12.26
CA PRO A 702 -9.31 -23.58 -13.35
C PRO A 702 -8.18 -22.55 -13.21
N ILE A 703 -8.51 -21.32 -12.80
CA ILE A 703 -7.50 -20.26 -12.57
C ILE A 703 -6.58 -20.64 -11.40
N PHE A 704 -7.13 -21.14 -10.30
CA PHE A 704 -6.34 -21.68 -9.19
C PHE A 704 -5.37 -22.78 -9.68
N ARG A 705 -5.85 -23.75 -10.45
CA ARG A 705 -5.02 -24.79 -11.04
C ARG A 705 -3.91 -24.20 -11.90
N ARG A 706 -4.21 -23.20 -12.74
CA ARG A 706 -3.23 -22.48 -13.56
C ARG A 706 -2.12 -21.87 -12.70
N VAL A 707 -2.46 -21.17 -11.62
CA VAL A 707 -1.49 -20.58 -10.69
C VAL A 707 -0.58 -21.64 -10.09
N MET A 708 -1.14 -22.78 -9.67
CA MET A 708 -0.35 -23.90 -9.15
C MET A 708 0.58 -24.51 -10.21
N GLU A 709 0.10 -24.70 -11.47
CA GLU A 709 0.91 -25.19 -12.58
C GLU A 709 2.10 -24.28 -12.84
N ILE A 710 1.87 -22.97 -12.93
CA ILE A 710 2.92 -21.99 -13.18
C ILE A 710 3.91 -21.96 -12.03
N TYR A 711 3.42 -21.88 -10.79
CA TYR A 711 4.31 -21.83 -9.64
C TYR A 711 5.23 -23.05 -9.55
N PHE A 712 4.71 -24.26 -9.64
CA PHE A 712 5.52 -25.46 -9.46
C PHE A 712 6.27 -25.93 -10.71
N PHE A 713 5.68 -25.78 -11.89
CA PHE A 713 6.25 -26.29 -13.15
C PHE A 713 6.87 -25.22 -14.05
N GLY A 714 6.56 -23.92 -13.79
CA GLY A 714 7.04 -22.80 -14.59
C GLY A 714 6.24 -22.52 -15.86
N TYR A 715 5.20 -23.31 -16.14
CA TYR A 715 4.37 -23.14 -17.34
C TYR A 715 2.97 -23.77 -17.18
N PRO A 716 1.95 -23.25 -17.90
CA PRO A 716 0.62 -23.85 -17.92
C PRO A 716 0.61 -25.22 -18.58
N GLN A 717 -0.02 -26.20 -17.96
CA GLN A 717 -0.18 -27.56 -18.50
C GLN A 717 -1.55 -27.79 -19.15
N THR A 718 -2.55 -26.98 -18.79
CA THR A 718 -3.94 -27.15 -19.21
C THR A 718 -4.43 -25.85 -19.86
N GLY A 719 -4.99 -25.91 -21.06
CA GLY A 719 -5.68 -24.79 -21.71
C GLY A 719 -7.17 -24.78 -21.37
N TYR A 720 -7.75 -23.59 -21.27
CA TYR A 720 -9.17 -23.41 -21.02
C TYR A 720 -9.84 -22.64 -22.18
N PRO A 721 -11.15 -22.84 -22.44
CA PRO A 721 -11.83 -22.24 -23.59
C PRO A 721 -11.78 -20.70 -23.64
N TRP A 722 -11.78 -20.03 -22.49
CA TRP A 722 -11.69 -18.57 -22.42
C TRP A 722 -10.28 -18.03 -22.64
N GLU A 723 -9.28 -18.90 -22.67
CA GLU A 723 -7.89 -18.54 -22.95
C GLU A 723 -7.55 -18.62 -24.45
N SER A 724 -8.53 -18.66 -25.33
CA SER A 724 -8.31 -18.82 -26.79
C SER A 724 -7.47 -17.71 -27.43
N GLY A 725 -7.29 -16.57 -26.76
CA GLY A 725 -6.36 -15.52 -27.15
C GLY A 725 -4.99 -15.60 -26.48
N PHE A 726 -4.83 -16.39 -25.42
CA PHE A 726 -3.55 -16.66 -24.80
C PHE A 726 -2.83 -17.74 -25.60
N GLY A 727 -1.80 -17.37 -26.31
CA GLY A 727 -0.86 -18.37 -26.74
C GLY A 727 -0.29 -19.05 -25.49
N ILE A 728 -0.63 -20.33 -25.23
CA ILE A 728 0.08 -21.12 -24.25
C ILE A 728 1.53 -21.14 -24.73
N VAL A 729 2.39 -20.39 -24.03
CA VAL A 729 3.81 -20.31 -24.40
C VAL A 729 4.47 -21.54 -23.81
N ASN A 730 4.92 -22.45 -24.67
CA ASN A 730 5.86 -23.49 -24.24
C ASN A 730 7.21 -22.79 -23.95
N PRO A 731 7.68 -22.77 -22.67
CA PRO A 731 8.93 -22.08 -22.31
C PRO A 731 10.16 -22.63 -23.03
N GLU A 732 10.16 -23.92 -23.47
CA GLU A 732 11.26 -24.50 -24.23
C GLU A 732 11.42 -23.89 -25.64
N TYR A 733 10.35 -23.37 -26.23
CA TYR A 733 10.36 -22.98 -27.64
C TYR A 733 9.82 -21.57 -27.91
N GLY A 734 9.26 -20.87 -26.89
CA GLY A 734 8.69 -19.51 -27.06
C GLY A 734 7.55 -19.43 -28.08
N LEU A 735 6.96 -20.57 -28.48
CA LEU A 735 5.91 -20.64 -29.48
C LEU A 735 4.55 -20.87 -28.82
N PRO A 736 3.50 -20.13 -29.25
CA PRO A 736 2.16 -20.40 -28.81
C PRO A 736 1.70 -21.79 -29.19
N VAL A 737 1.22 -22.58 -28.24
CA VAL A 737 0.58 -23.86 -28.53
C VAL A 737 -0.79 -23.54 -29.10
N THR A 738 -1.00 -23.85 -30.38
CA THR A 738 -2.31 -23.73 -31.02
C THR A 738 -3.26 -24.70 -30.32
N PRO A 739 -4.43 -24.25 -29.80
CA PRO A 739 -5.40 -25.18 -29.26
C PRO A 739 -5.78 -26.17 -30.37
N THR A 740 -5.75 -27.45 -30.04
CA THR A 740 -6.26 -28.50 -30.95
C THR A 740 -7.78 -28.24 -31.07
N PRO A 741 -8.35 -28.10 -32.27
CA PRO A 741 -9.78 -28.03 -32.44
C PRO A 741 -10.40 -29.29 -31.81
N GLU A 742 -11.41 -29.14 -30.97
CA GLU A 742 -12.20 -30.27 -30.48
C GLU A 742 -12.80 -31.05 -31.70
N PRO A 743 -12.88 -32.38 -31.59
CA PRO A 743 -13.40 -33.21 -32.65
C PRO A 743 -14.90 -33.03 -32.90
#